data_80c8303b654041a2223ec8973f2cd6ae
#
_entry.id   80c8303b654041a2223ec8973f2cd6ae
#
_cell.length_a   1.000
_cell.length_b   1.000
_cell.length_c   1.000
_cell.angle_alpha   90.00
_cell.angle_beta   90.00
_cell.angle_gamma   90.00
#
_symmetry.space_group_name_H-M   'P 1'
#
loop_
_entity.id
_entity.type
_entity.pdbx_description
1 polymer ?
#
loop_
_entity_poly.entity_id
_entity_poly.type
_entity_poly.pdbx_seq_one_letter_code
_entity_poly.pdbx_strand_id
1 'polypeptide(L)'
;MKRTKHSTAAACGFDDAPSLVPIQGATMTEQIDRQCVNTIRFLSVDMVQKAGSGHPGLPLGAAPMAYVLWTRWLKYNPRNPDWVDRDRFVLSAGHGSALLYSLLYLTGYALSLDDIQQFRQWGSKTPGHPERGHTPGVEVTTGPLGQGMANAVGMAVAEAQLAARYNRAGHALIDHYTYALVSDGDLMEGVASEAASLAGHLELGKLTCLYDDNEVTLSAGTDITFTEDRAARFRAYGWHTIQVQDGNDIAAIDIALAQARAETGRPSLILIRTHIGYGSPEQDSYEAHGSPLGADDVRRTKEKLGWPTEPAFLVPDAALAHCRKAVERGAKSEAVWNDRLMAYDHAFPELAAELNSSLRGELPVGWNADIPVFPADAKGIATRDASGRIMNAMSSKLPPLTGGSADLDPSTKTALKALGDFNPTATAGEDMQGSEGGGWSRAGRNLHFGVREHAMGAIANGLAAHGGVIAYGATFLIFSDYMRPPIRLAALSRLHVIHVFTHDSIALGEDGPTHQPVEQLANLRAIPNLTLLRPGDANETAVAWQIALETKDRPVLLVLSRQAVPTLDRSRYASAQGVRHGAYVLEDAVNGEPQLILIASGSEVGLIVAAAQRLQHEGIAVRCVSMPSWDLFDALPQSDRDAVLPPSVPARLSVEAGATQGWHRYVGDAGDVIGVDRFGSSAPGTTVLREYGFTVDNVCLRAKALLSRSF
;
A
#
# COMPACT_ATOMS: atom_id res chain seq x y z
N MET A 1 -70.31 16.11 -38.57
CA MET A 1 -70.90 17.01 -37.54
C MET A 1 -70.37 16.61 -36.18
N LYS A 2 -69.88 17.58 -35.40
CA LYS A 2 -69.45 17.63 -33.99
C LYS A 2 -67.94 17.47 -33.78
N ARG A 3 -67.26 18.56 -33.78
CA ARG A 3 -66.65 19.50 -32.79
C ARG A 3 -65.57 18.86 -31.89
N THR A 4 -64.40 19.20 -32.30
CA THR A 4 -63.17 19.30 -31.52
C THR A 4 -63.30 20.04 -30.15
N LYS A 5 -62.71 19.49 -29.08
CA LYS A 5 -62.33 20.29 -27.89
C LYS A 5 -60.83 20.19 -27.73
N HIS A 6 -60.15 21.33 -27.85
CA HIS A 6 -58.80 21.54 -27.41
C HIS A 6 -58.75 21.53 -25.88
N SER A 7 -57.83 20.76 -25.30
CA SER A 7 -57.43 20.86 -23.93
C SER A 7 -56.05 21.51 -23.91
N THR A 8 -55.98 22.72 -23.42
CA THR A 8 -54.77 23.46 -23.11
C THR A 8 -54.09 22.80 -21.89
N ALA A 9 -52.89 22.25 -22.10
CA ALA A 9 -52.01 21.84 -21.00
C ALA A 9 -51.44 23.12 -20.35
N ALA A 10 -51.71 23.29 -19.07
CA ALA A 10 -51.04 24.28 -18.22
C ALA A 10 -49.60 23.87 -17.99
N ALA A 11 -48.66 24.72 -18.39
CA ALA A 11 -47.27 24.63 -18.01
C ALA A 11 -47.19 24.91 -16.52
N CYS A 12 -46.84 23.87 -15.70
CA CYS A 12 -46.37 24.08 -14.34
C CYS A 12 -44.96 24.71 -14.40
N GLY A 13 -44.88 25.97 -14.03
CA GLY A 13 -43.63 26.65 -13.81
C GLY A 13 -42.87 26.01 -12.64
N PHE A 14 -41.69 25.48 -12.92
CA PHE A 14 -40.68 25.21 -11.92
C PHE A 14 -39.84 26.49 -11.73
N ASP A 15 -40.36 27.41 -10.95
CA ASP A 15 -39.60 28.57 -10.46
C ASP A 15 -39.90 28.74 -8.98
N ASP A 16 -39.11 28.07 -8.15
CA ASP A 16 -38.82 28.43 -6.76
C ASP A 16 -37.65 27.56 -6.27
N ALA A 17 -36.46 27.79 -6.83
CA ALA A 17 -35.22 27.35 -6.14
C ALA A 17 -35.08 28.24 -4.87
N PRO A 18 -34.89 27.65 -3.67
CA PRO A 18 -34.74 28.41 -2.45
C PRO A 18 -33.58 29.39 -2.58
N SER A 19 -33.86 30.68 -2.53
CA SER A 19 -32.89 31.77 -2.64
C SER A 19 -31.96 31.77 -1.43
N LEU A 20 -30.67 31.55 -1.64
CA LEU A 20 -29.62 31.75 -0.64
C LEU A 20 -29.54 33.25 -0.30
N VAL A 21 -29.59 33.58 0.99
CA VAL A 21 -29.59 35.00 1.46
C VAL A 21 -28.20 35.60 1.24
N PRO A 22 -28.04 36.67 0.41
CA PRO A 22 -26.77 37.38 0.27
C PRO A 22 -26.36 38.08 1.53
N ILE A 23 -25.08 38.00 1.92
CA ILE A 23 -24.53 38.84 2.97
C ILE A 23 -24.34 40.26 2.41
N GLN A 24 -24.90 41.26 3.07
CA GLN A 24 -24.66 42.66 2.73
C GLN A 24 -23.16 42.99 2.86
N GLY A 25 -22.55 43.44 1.75
CA GLY A 25 -21.15 43.88 1.69
C GLY A 25 -20.12 42.86 1.19
N ALA A 26 -20.48 41.58 1.01
CA ALA A 26 -19.56 40.58 0.45
C ALA A 26 -19.40 40.72 -1.08
N THR A 27 -18.19 40.56 -1.59
CA THR A 27 -17.89 40.51 -3.01
C THR A 27 -18.53 39.28 -3.67
N MET A 28 -18.72 39.28 -5.00
CA MET A 28 -19.22 38.11 -5.74
C MET A 28 -18.32 36.88 -5.53
N THR A 29 -17.01 37.08 -5.39
CA THR A 29 -16.05 35.99 -5.13
C THR A 29 -16.26 35.37 -3.77
N GLU A 30 -16.42 36.17 -2.72
CA GLU A 30 -16.68 35.69 -1.36
C GLU A 30 -18.01 34.95 -1.25
N GLN A 31 -19.01 35.39 -1.99
CA GLN A 31 -20.32 34.73 -2.03
C GLN A 31 -20.26 33.34 -2.67
N ILE A 32 -19.56 33.19 -3.79
CA ILE A 32 -19.42 31.90 -4.47
C ILE A 32 -18.51 30.93 -3.66
N ASP A 33 -17.43 31.42 -3.06
CA ASP A 33 -16.55 30.64 -2.19
C ASP A 33 -17.36 30.04 -1.03
N ARG A 34 -18.11 30.87 -0.31
CA ARG A 34 -18.97 30.43 0.79
C ARG A 34 -20.03 29.43 0.32
N GLN A 35 -20.64 29.64 -0.82
CA GLN A 35 -21.64 28.73 -1.39
C GLN A 35 -21.04 27.38 -1.69
N CYS A 36 -19.84 27.32 -2.29
CA CYS A 36 -19.13 26.09 -2.58
C CYS A 36 -18.72 25.35 -1.28
N VAL A 37 -18.16 26.06 -0.31
CA VAL A 37 -17.77 25.47 0.99
C VAL A 37 -18.97 24.87 1.70
N ASN A 38 -20.11 25.59 1.76
CA ASN A 38 -21.32 25.06 2.38
C ASN A 38 -21.93 23.90 1.57
N THR A 39 -21.82 23.90 0.24
CA THR A 39 -22.23 22.75 -0.57
C THR A 39 -21.42 21.49 -0.17
N ILE A 40 -20.10 21.62 -0.01
CA ILE A 40 -19.23 20.51 0.43
C ILE A 40 -19.64 20.05 1.84
N ARG A 41 -19.83 20.96 2.78
CA ARG A 41 -20.26 20.68 4.15
C ARG A 41 -21.56 19.87 4.18
N PHE A 42 -22.59 20.39 3.51
CA PHE A 42 -23.92 19.78 3.61
C PHE A 42 -24.12 18.55 2.75
N LEU A 43 -23.42 18.39 1.64
CA LEU A 43 -23.34 17.09 0.98
C LEU A 43 -22.74 16.03 1.90
N SER A 44 -21.66 16.37 2.62
CA SER A 44 -20.99 15.45 3.56
C SER A 44 -21.88 15.09 4.74
N VAL A 45 -22.58 16.07 5.32
CA VAL A 45 -23.51 15.85 6.43
C VAL A 45 -24.73 15.04 5.99
N ASP A 46 -25.32 15.37 4.83
CA ASP A 46 -26.50 14.66 4.30
C ASP A 46 -26.16 13.20 3.95
N MET A 47 -24.92 12.90 3.45
CA MET A 47 -24.44 11.53 3.26
C MET A 47 -24.41 10.76 4.59
N VAL A 48 -23.79 11.34 5.62
CA VAL A 48 -23.67 10.70 6.93
C VAL A 48 -25.04 10.50 7.58
N GLN A 49 -25.90 11.53 7.52
CA GLN A 49 -27.24 11.48 8.09
C GLN A 49 -28.12 10.42 7.41
N LYS A 50 -28.09 10.37 6.06
CA LYS A 50 -28.85 9.37 5.31
C LYS A 50 -28.37 7.95 5.57
N ALA A 51 -27.08 7.74 5.69
CA ALA A 51 -26.48 6.44 5.97
C ALA A 51 -26.71 5.98 7.43
N GLY A 52 -27.08 6.89 8.34
CA GLY A 52 -27.15 6.63 9.77
C GLY A 52 -25.79 6.28 10.39
N SER A 53 -24.69 6.57 9.69
CA SER A 53 -23.32 6.19 10.07
C SER A 53 -22.30 7.05 9.32
N GLY A 54 -21.25 7.48 9.99
CA GLY A 54 -20.15 8.24 9.41
C GLY A 54 -19.61 9.33 10.33
N HIS A 55 -18.74 10.16 9.77
CA HIS A 55 -17.99 11.19 10.50
C HIS A 55 -18.28 12.56 9.89
N PRO A 56 -19.23 13.33 10.43
CA PRO A 56 -19.59 14.64 9.88
C PRO A 56 -18.67 15.78 10.35
N GLY A 57 -17.97 15.59 11.46
CA GLY A 57 -17.24 16.65 12.15
C GLY A 57 -16.08 17.22 11.37
N LEU A 58 -15.16 16.35 10.88
CA LEU A 58 -14.04 16.78 10.04
C LEU A 58 -14.52 17.45 8.74
N PRO A 59 -15.46 16.91 7.96
CA PRO A 59 -15.99 17.58 6.78
C PRO A 59 -16.52 18.99 7.03
N LEU A 60 -17.18 19.23 8.15
CA LEU A 60 -17.69 20.55 8.53
C LEU A 60 -16.56 21.54 8.81
N GLY A 61 -15.49 21.11 9.48
CA GLY A 61 -14.34 21.97 9.80
C GLY A 61 -13.40 22.16 8.61
N ALA A 62 -13.01 21.08 7.93
CA ALA A 62 -11.97 21.08 6.92
C ALA A 62 -12.45 21.49 5.50
N ALA A 63 -13.76 21.68 5.29
CA ALA A 63 -14.29 22.03 3.96
C ALA A 63 -13.61 23.24 3.31
N PRO A 64 -13.30 24.36 4.03
CA PRO A 64 -12.63 25.51 3.39
C PRO A 64 -11.24 25.19 2.87
N MET A 65 -10.39 24.49 3.65
CA MET A 65 -9.04 24.14 3.18
C MET A 65 -9.07 23.20 1.98
N ALA A 66 -9.97 22.22 1.99
CA ALA A 66 -10.16 21.32 0.89
C ALA A 66 -10.68 22.05 -0.36
N TYR A 67 -11.65 22.96 -0.20
CA TYR A 67 -12.16 23.82 -1.28
C TYR A 67 -11.04 24.64 -1.94
N VAL A 68 -10.23 25.35 -1.15
CA VAL A 68 -9.14 26.19 -1.67
C VAL A 68 -8.13 25.32 -2.44
N LEU A 69 -7.70 24.20 -1.85
CA LEU A 69 -6.77 23.28 -2.51
C LEU A 69 -7.32 22.80 -3.86
N TRP A 70 -8.53 22.24 -3.88
CA TRP A 70 -9.09 21.59 -5.07
C TRP A 70 -9.50 22.56 -6.17
N THR A 71 -9.90 23.77 -5.82
CA THR A 71 -10.38 24.74 -6.84
C THR A 71 -9.29 25.68 -7.34
N ARG A 72 -8.23 25.94 -6.55
CA ARG A 72 -7.21 26.94 -6.88
C ARG A 72 -5.81 26.37 -7.15
N TRP A 73 -5.43 25.27 -6.47
CA TRP A 73 -4.04 24.80 -6.46
C TRP A 73 -3.84 23.45 -7.14
N LEU A 74 -4.70 22.48 -6.88
CA LEU A 74 -4.53 21.12 -7.35
C LEU A 74 -4.59 21.02 -8.87
N LYS A 75 -3.56 20.45 -9.47
CA LYS A 75 -3.46 20.15 -10.91
C LYS A 75 -3.97 18.74 -11.18
N TYR A 76 -5.13 18.61 -11.79
CA TYR A 76 -5.76 17.31 -12.07
C TYR A 76 -6.75 17.42 -13.25
N ASN A 77 -7.06 16.28 -13.88
CA ASN A 77 -8.15 16.17 -14.84
C ASN A 77 -9.21 15.18 -14.34
N PRO A 78 -10.41 15.64 -13.95
CA PRO A 78 -11.47 14.74 -13.45
C PRO A 78 -11.94 13.72 -14.51
N ARG A 79 -11.73 13.99 -15.80
CA ARG A 79 -12.08 13.08 -16.91
C ARG A 79 -11.03 12.02 -17.17
N ASN A 80 -9.80 12.23 -16.68
CA ASN A 80 -8.71 11.26 -16.70
C ASN A 80 -8.05 11.20 -15.32
N PRO A 81 -8.63 10.47 -14.36
CA PRO A 81 -8.09 10.35 -13.01
C PRO A 81 -6.72 9.68 -12.96
N ASP A 82 -6.30 9.00 -14.03
CA ASP A 82 -5.03 8.32 -14.15
C ASP A 82 -3.95 9.13 -14.88
N TRP A 83 -4.23 10.41 -15.23
CA TRP A 83 -3.23 11.28 -15.85
C TRP A 83 -1.94 11.32 -15.02
N VAL A 84 -0.82 11.03 -15.67
CA VAL A 84 0.48 10.78 -15.02
C VAL A 84 0.96 11.97 -14.22
N ASP A 85 0.93 13.18 -14.78
CA ASP A 85 1.46 14.40 -14.17
C ASP A 85 0.40 15.21 -13.39
N ARG A 86 -0.66 14.51 -12.91
CA ARG A 86 -1.60 15.12 -11.97
C ARG A 86 -0.97 15.24 -10.59
N ASP A 87 -1.32 16.28 -9.84
CA ASP A 87 -1.05 16.33 -8.41
C ASP A 87 -1.78 15.18 -7.69
N ARG A 88 -1.19 14.67 -6.62
CA ARG A 88 -1.78 13.61 -5.80
C ARG A 88 -2.44 14.20 -4.56
N PHE A 89 -3.67 13.81 -4.30
CA PHE A 89 -4.36 14.17 -3.06
C PHE A 89 -4.64 12.92 -2.22
N VAL A 90 -4.11 12.91 -1.01
CA VAL A 90 -4.29 11.83 -0.04
C VAL A 90 -5.11 12.34 1.13
N LEU A 91 -6.31 11.80 1.33
CA LEU A 91 -7.06 11.99 2.56
C LEU A 91 -6.54 10.98 3.59
N SER A 92 -5.52 11.35 4.38
CA SER A 92 -4.96 10.48 5.43
C SER A 92 -5.96 10.27 6.55
N ALA A 93 -6.67 11.32 6.96
CA ALA A 93 -7.82 11.27 7.84
C ALA A 93 -9.02 10.63 7.13
N GLY A 94 -8.90 9.34 6.79
CA GLY A 94 -9.84 8.63 5.92
C GLY A 94 -11.28 8.57 6.43
N HIS A 95 -11.50 8.80 7.73
CA HIS A 95 -12.83 8.94 8.31
C HIS A 95 -13.61 10.13 7.71
N GLY A 96 -12.91 11.17 7.21
CA GLY A 96 -13.50 12.28 6.47
C GLY A 96 -13.91 11.95 5.02
N SER A 97 -14.12 10.69 4.66
CA SER A 97 -14.42 10.23 3.29
C SER A 97 -15.56 10.98 2.60
N ALA A 98 -16.60 11.39 3.33
CA ALA A 98 -17.71 12.18 2.80
C ALA A 98 -17.25 13.53 2.21
N LEU A 99 -16.22 14.17 2.80
CA LEU A 99 -15.57 15.37 2.24
C LEU A 99 -14.97 15.06 0.87
N LEU A 100 -14.20 14.00 0.76
CA LEU A 100 -13.55 13.61 -0.50
C LEU A 100 -14.59 13.28 -1.59
N TYR A 101 -15.64 12.53 -1.27
CA TYR A 101 -16.67 12.19 -2.24
C TYR A 101 -17.46 13.43 -2.70
N SER A 102 -17.71 14.38 -1.81
CA SER A 102 -18.31 15.67 -2.19
C SER A 102 -17.44 16.43 -3.18
N LEU A 103 -16.11 16.48 -2.96
CA LEU A 103 -15.15 17.12 -3.85
C LEU A 103 -15.09 16.42 -5.21
N LEU A 104 -14.98 15.09 -5.23
CA LEU A 104 -14.93 14.29 -6.46
C LEU A 104 -16.18 14.50 -7.31
N TYR A 105 -17.37 14.48 -6.68
CA TYR A 105 -18.62 14.76 -7.39
C TYR A 105 -18.65 16.18 -7.95
N LEU A 106 -18.41 17.17 -7.11
CA LEU A 106 -18.52 18.59 -7.49
C LEU A 106 -17.52 18.97 -8.59
N THR A 107 -16.32 18.42 -8.56
CA THR A 107 -15.27 18.76 -9.53
C THR A 107 -15.34 17.96 -10.83
N GLY A 108 -16.15 16.91 -10.90
CA GLY A 108 -16.50 16.28 -12.18
C GLY A 108 -15.91 14.92 -12.46
N TYR A 109 -15.43 14.21 -11.44
CA TYR A 109 -15.11 12.80 -11.58
C TYR A 109 -16.36 11.96 -11.92
N ALA A 110 -16.16 10.70 -12.30
CA ALA A 110 -17.24 9.78 -12.68
C ALA A 110 -18.02 9.28 -11.45
N LEU A 111 -18.53 10.22 -10.68
CA LEU A 111 -19.35 10.01 -9.49
C LEU A 111 -20.63 10.83 -9.63
N SER A 112 -21.78 10.20 -9.48
CA SER A 112 -23.10 10.85 -9.59
C SER A 112 -23.62 11.27 -8.22
N LEU A 113 -24.68 12.09 -8.19
CA LEU A 113 -25.37 12.42 -6.95
C LEU A 113 -26.01 11.18 -6.33
N ASP A 114 -26.51 10.25 -7.14
CA ASP A 114 -27.06 8.98 -6.68
C ASP A 114 -25.95 8.12 -6.00
N ASP A 115 -24.73 8.07 -6.56
CA ASP A 115 -23.60 7.38 -5.92
C ASP A 115 -23.29 7.98 -4.52
N ILE A 116 -23.33 9.32 -4.38
CA ILE A 116 -23.16 10.01 -3.10
C ILE A 116 -24.27 9.65 -2.13
N GLN A 117 -25.51 9.60 -2.58
CA GLN A 117 -26.66 9.23 -1.77
C GLN A 117 -26.65 7.78 -1.30
N GLN A 118 -25.82 6.92 -1.94
CA GLN A 118 -25.60 5.53 -1.56
C GLN A 118 -24.37 5.36 -0.64
N PHE A 119 -23.91 6.43 0.02
CA PHE A 119 -22.79 6.39 0.96
C PHE A 119 -22.91 5.24 1.96
N ARG A 120 -21.85 4.42 2.10
CA ARG A 120 -21.78 3.25 2.99
C ARG A 120 -22.80 2.12 2.70
N GLN A 121 -23.41 2.10 1.50
CA GLN A 121 -24.31 1.00 1.13
C GLN A 121 -23.55 -0.11 0.40
N TRP A 122 -24.09 -1.32 0.44
CA TRP A 122 -23.49 -2.48 -0.24
C TRP A 122 -23.31 -2.22 -1.74
N GLY A 123 -22.09 -2.42 -2.25
CA GLY A 123 -21.77 -2.22 -3.67
C GLY A 123 -21.71 -0.77 -4.13
N SER A 124 -21.83 0.19 -3.22
CA SER A 124 -21.73 1.62 -3.52
C SER A 124 -20.31 2.04 -3.90
N LYS A 125 -20.17 3.02 -4.79
CA LYS A 125 -18.88 3.66 -5.11
C LYS A 125 -18.36 4.58 -4.00
N THR A 126 -19.12 4.77 -2.92
CA THR A 126 -18.78 5.66 -1.81
C THR A 126 -18.69 4.86 -0.51
N PRO A 127 -17.67 4.02 -0.33
CA PRO A 127 -17.47 3.23 0.87
C PRO A 127 -17.20 4.10 2.10
N GLY A 128 -17.23 3.50 3.30
CA GLY A 128 -17.10 4.21 4.56
C GLY A 128 -15.79 4.98 4.74
N HIS A 129 -14.72 4.49 4.13
CA HIS A 129 -13.40 5.12 4.04
C HIS A 129 -12.92 5.04 2.58
N PRO A 130 -11.98 5.90 2.15
CA PRO A 130 -11.50 5.87 0.76
C PRO A 130 -10.85 4.53 0.41
N GLU A 131 -11.24 3.96 -0.73
CA GLU A 131 -10.69 2.71 -1.26
C GLU A 131 -10.17 2.94 -2.69
N ARG A 132 -8.86 2.73 -2.87
CA ARG A 132 -8.21 2.83 -4.18
C ARG A 132 -8.76 1.79 -5.15
N GLY A 133 -9.02 2.21 -6.38
CA GLY A 133 -9.58 1.33 -7.42
C GLY A 133 -11.08 1.10 -7.31
N HIS A 134 -11.73 1.57 -6.23
CA HIS A 134 -13.17 1.48 -6.04
C HIS A 134 -13.88 2.79 -6.40
N THR A 135 -13.40 3.90 -5.89
CA THR A 135 -13.92 5.25 -6.22
C THR A 135 -12.98 5.95 -7.20
N PRO A 136 -13.43 6.43 -8.37
CA PRO A 136 -12.60 7.19 -9.30
C PRO A 136 -11.99 8.43 -8.64
N GLY A 137 -10.67 8.60 -8.76
CA GLY A 137 -9.94 9.73 -8.17
C GLY A 137 -9.44 9.53 -6.74
N VAL A 138 -9.69 8.37 -6.12
CA VAL A 138 -9.09 7.99 -4.84
C VAL A 138 -7.70 7.40 -5.07
N GLU A 139 -6.67 8.07 -4.56
CA GLU A 139 -5.27 7.71 -4.80
C GLU A 139 -4.81 6.50 -3.96
N VAL A 140 -5.24 6.42 -2.71
CA VAL A 140 -4.85 5.36 -1.75
C VAL A 140 -6.03 4.97 -0.87
N THR A 141 -6.00 3.75 -0.35
CA THR A 141 -6.92 3.28 0.67
C THR A 141 -6.47 3.76 2.04
N THR A 142 -7.34 4.51 2.72
CA THR A 142 -7.08 5.05 4.06
C THR A 142 -8.21 4.66 5.03
N GLY A 143 -8.09 5.08 6.27
CA GLY A 143 -8.96 4.71 7.38
C GLY A 143 -8.14 4.35 8.62
N PRO A 144 -7.16 3.42 8.54
CA PRO A 144 -6.10 3.34 9.56
C PRO A 144 -5.26 4.61 9.51
N LEU A 145 -5.27 5.36 10.61
CA LEU A 145 -4.62 6.68 10.71
C LEU A 145 -3.10 6.59 10.52
N GLY A 146 -2.49 7.67 10.03
CA GLY A 146 -1.06 7.77 9.74
C GLY A 146 -0.60 7.08 8.44
N GLN A 147 -1.33 6.06 7.96
CA GLN A 147 -0.96 5.32 6.75
C GLN A 147 -0.97 6.23 5.51
N GLY A 148 -1.98 7.08 5.36
CA GLY A 148 -2.11 8.00 4.23
C GLY A 148 -0.96 8.99 4.16
N MET A 149 -0.54 9.56 5.30
CA MET A 149 0.63 10.44 5.35
C MET A 149 1.90 9.74 4.87
N ALA A 150 2.15 8.51 5.30
CA ALA A 150 3.29 7.73 4.86
C ALA A 150 3.18 7.35 3.37
N ASN A 151 1.97 7.05 2.87
CA ASN A 151 1.75 6.86 1.42
C ASN A 151 2.08 8.14 0.63
N ALA A 152 1.71 9.32 1.14
CA ALA A 152 2.04 10.60 0.50
C ALA A 152 3.55 10.82 0.40
N VAL A 153 4.31 10.43 1.43
CA VAL A 153 5.79 10.44 1.38
C VAL A 153 6.29 9.54 0.24
N GLY A 154 5.75 8.33 0.11
CA GLY A 154 6.09 7.42 -0.99
C GLY A 154 5.79 7.99 -2.37
N MET A 155 4.66 8.68 -2.54
CA MET A 155 4.30 9.36 -3.79
C MET A 155 5.28 10.49 -4.12
N ALA A 156 5.66 11.28 -3.12
CA ALA A 156 6.65 12.35 -3.32
C ALA A 156 8.06 11.82 -3.66
N VAL A 157 8.45 10.67 -3.10
CA VAL A 157 9.68 9.97 -3.49
C VAL A 157 9.61 9.51 -4.94
N ALA A 158 8.49 8.90 -5.35
CA ALA A 158 8.30 8.44 -6.74
C ALA A 158 8.37 9.61 -7.73
N GLU A 159 7.69 10.72 -7.44
CA GLU A 159 7.78 11.94 -8.26
C GLU A 159 9.23 12.40 -8.41
N ALA A 160 9.94 12.58 -7.29
CA ALA A 160 11.32 13.07 -7.31
C ALA A 160 12.26 12.14 -8.09
N GLN A 161 12.09 10.82 -7.94
CA GLN A 161 12.90 9.83 -8.65
C GLN A 161 12.61 9.82 -10.15
N LEU A 162 11.34 9.79 -10.55
CA LEU A 162 10.95 9.81 -11.96
C LEU A 162 11.33 11.12 -12.62
N ALA A 163 11.18 12.26 -11.93
CA ALA A 163 11.63 13.57 -12.41
C ALA A 163 13.13 13.59 -12.66
N ALA A 164 13.93 13.11 -11.71
CA ALA A 164 15.38 13.06 -11.85
C ALA A 164 15.84 12.14 -13.01
N ARG A 165 15.11 11.03 -13.22
CA ARG A 165 15.45 10.07 -14.29
C ARG A 165 15.03 10.56 -15.66
N TYR A 166 13.83 11.11 -15.81
CA TYR A 166 13.23 11.34 -17.13
C TYR A 166 13.20 12.81 -17.56
N ASN A 167 13.13 13.79 -16.66
CA ASN A 167 13.08 15.18 -17.06
C ASN A 167 14.40 15.61 -17.75
N ARG A 168 14.28 16.41 -18.79
CA ARG A 168 15.38 17.00 -19.55
C ARG A 168 15.15 18.51 -19.72
N ALA A 169 16.21 19.27 -19.97
CA ALA A 169 16.09 20.71 -20.20
C ALA A 169 15.05 21.01 -21.29
N GLY A 170 14.06 21.83 -20.98
CA GLY A 170 12.93 22.14 -21.86
C GLY A 170 11.83 21.07 -21.91
N HIS A 171 11.99 19.93 -21.26
CA HIS A 171 11.06 18.82 -21.29
C HIS A 171 10.81 18.26 -19.86
N ALA A 172 10.10 19.01 -19.02
CA ALA A 172 9.67 18.55 -17.70
C ALA A 172 8.37 17.75 -17.85
N LEU A 173 8.47 16.41 -17.83
CA LEU A 173 7.32 15.50 -17.94
C LEU A 173 6.71 15.16 -16.59
N ILE A 174 7.53 15.11 -15.55
CA ILE A 174 7.13 14.77 -14.19
C ILE A 174 7.36 16.01 -13.33
N ASP A 175 6.26 16.69 -12.99
CA ASP A 175 6.31 17.96 -12.25
C ASP A 175 5.00 18.19 -11.50
N HIS A 176 4.71 17.32 -10.55
CA HIS A 176 3.49 17.38 -9.76
C HIS A 176 3.80 17.35 -8.27
N TYR A 177 2.83 17.81 -7.49
CA TYR A 177 2.89 17.88 -6.04
C TYR A 177 2.10 16.74 -5.41
N THR A 178 2.45 16.41 -4.18
CA THR A 178 1.65 15.51 -3.33
C THR A 178 1.11 16.31 -2.15
N TYR A 179 -0.21 16.25 -1.96
CA TYR A 179 -0.92 16.88 -0.85
C TYR A 179 -1.56 15.81 0.02
N ALA A 180 -1.41 15.94 1.33
CA ALA A 180 -2.10 15.08 2.29
C ALA A 180 -2.94 15.94 3.24
N LEU A 181 -4.19 15.54 3.50
CA LEU A 181 -4.98 16.08 4.61
C LEU A 181 -4.84 15.12 5.79
N VAL A 182 -4.25 15.60 6.87
CA VAL A 182 -3.96 14.86 8.10
C VAL A 182 -4.71 15.46 9.28
N SER A 183 -4.96 14.66 10.31
CA SER A 183 -5.65 15.06 11.55
C SER A 183 -4.78 14.84 12.78
N ASP A 184 -5.26 15.26 13.96
CA ASP A 184 -4.59 14.99 15.24
C ASP A 184 -4.25 13.50 15.40
N GLY A 185 -5.21 12.63 15.12
CA GLY A 185 -5.01 11.19 15.22
C GLY A 185 -3.95 10.65 14.25
N ASP A 186 -3.87 11.18 13.02
CA ASP A 186 -2.78 10.82 12.09
C ASP A 186 -1.41 11.16 12.70
N LEU A 187 -1.27 12.35 13.31
CA LEU A 187 0.00 12.81 13.86
C LEU A 187 0.37 12.16 15.20
N MET A 188 -0.57 11.52 15.89
CA MET A 188 -0.31 10.67 17.05
C MET A 188 0.30 9.33 16.67
N GLU A 189 -0.03 8.80 15.49
CA GLU A 189 0.45 7.49 15.04
C GLU A 189 1.96 7.47 14.81
N GLY A 190 2.63 6.44 15.33
CA GLY A 190 4.08 6.26 15.18
C GLY A 190 4.54 6.23 13.72
N VAL A 191 3.77 5.62 12.84
CA VAL A 191 4.06 5.55 11.39
C VAL A 191 4.15 6.93 10.74
N ALA A 192 3.34 7.89 11.20
CA ALA A 192 3.41 9.28 10.71
C ALA A 192 4.71 9.96 11.14
N SER A 193 5.16 9.72 12.38
CA SER A 193 6.43 10.24 12.89
C SER A 193 7.63 9.66 12.15
N GLU A 194 7.65 8.35 11.90
CA GLU A 194 8.67 7.68 11.09
C GLU A 194 8.72 8.27 9.67
N ALA A 195 7.58 8.40 9.01
CA ALA A 195 7.48 8.91 7.65
C ALA A 195 7.86 10.41 7.56
N ALA A 196 7.40 11.22 8.51
CA ALA A 196 7.74 12.65 8.57
C ALA A 196 9.23 12.88 8.78
N SER A 197 9.86 12.12 9.68
CA SER A 197 11.31 12.18 9.90
C SER A 197 12.09 11.84 8.62
N LEU A 198 11.69 10.80 7.90
CA LEU A 198 12.33 10.43 6.64
C LEU A 198 12.07 11.46 5.53
N ALA A 199 10.85 12.00 5.42
CA ALA A 199 10.53 13.01 4.41
C ALA A 199 11.35 14.30 4.59
N GLY A 200 11.57 14.72 5.84
CA GLY A 200 12.43 15.87 6.14
C GLY A 200 13.89 15.59 5.81
N HIS A 201 14.42 14.41 6.16
CA HIS A 201 15.76 13.96 5.79
C HIS A 201 15.95 13.96 4.26
N LEU A 202 14.95 13.46 3.55
CA LEU A 202 14.97 13.40 2.09
C LEU A 202 14.63 14.75 1.40
N GLU A 203 14.38 15.83 2.13
CA GLU A 203 14.11 17.16 1.57
C GLU A 203 13.04 17.14 0.46
N LEU A 204 11.87 16.51 0.73
CA LEU A 204 10.82 16.33 -0.28
C LEU A 204 9.98 17.60 -0.46
N GLY A 205 10.51 18.61 -1.15
CA GLY A 205 9.91 19.95 -1.27
C GLY A 205 8.55 19.99 -2.01
N LYS A 206 8.15 18.95 -2.72
CA LYS A 206 6.83 18.84 -3.38
C LYS A 206 5.78 18.11 -2.53
N LEU A 207 6.08 17.83 -1.26
CA LEU A 207 5.13 17.27 -0.30
C LEU A 207 4.57 18.37 0.59
N THR A 208 3.25 18.53 0.60
CA THR A 208 2.54 19.46 1.48
C THR A 208 1.45 18.73 2.25
N CYS A 209 1.51 18.79 3.57
CA CYS A 209 0.47 18.30 4.46
C CYS A 209 -0.37 19.47 4.98
N LEU A 210 -1.70 19.38 4.82
CA LEU A 210 -2.68 20.26 5.46
C LEU A 210 -3.14 19.55 6.73
N TYR A 211 -2.82 20.13 7.87
CA TYR A 211 -3.20 19.58 9.16
C TYR A 211 -4.47 20.22 9.67
N ASP A 212 -5.52 19.41 9.78
CA ASP A 212 -6.78 19.75 10.43
C ASP A 212 -6.58 19.77 11.95
N ASP A 213 -6.10 20.90 12.47
CA ASP A 213 -5.81 21.14 13.88
C ASP A 213 -7.10 21.53 14.61
N ASN A 214 -7.95 20.53 14.87
CA ASN A 214 -9.27 20.75 15.49
C ASN A 214 -9.28 20.46 16.99
N GLU A 215 -8.18 19.94 17.54
CA GLU A 215 -7.97 19.64 18.97
C GLU A 215 -8.95 18.60 19.56
N VAL A 216 -9.57 17.75 18.74
CA VAL A 216 -10.54 16.74 19.18
C VAL A 216 -10.26 15.40 18.52
N THR A 217 -10.33 14.33 19.29
CA THR A 217 -10.32 12.94 18.84
C THR A 217 -11.67 12.27 19.06
N LEU A 218 -11.78 10.97 18.79
CA LEU A 218 -13.04 10.22 18.95
C LEU A 218 -13.56 10.20 20.38
N SER A 219 -12.69 10.27 21.37
CA SER A 219 -13.06 10.09 22.79
C SER A 219 -12.87 11.31 23.67
N ALA A 220 -12.14 12.35 23.20
CA ALA A 220 -11.81 13.50 24.05
C ALA A 220 -11.16 14.64 23.27
N GLY A 221 -10.97 15.78 23.94
CA GLY A 221 -10.05 16.83 23.49
C GLY A 221 -8.59 16.38 23.55
N THR A 222 -7.74 16.98 22.70
CA THR A 222 -6.31 16.63 22.62
C THR A 222 -5.52 16.99 23.87
N ASP A 223 -6.04 17.90 24.72
CA ASP A 223 -5.44 18.30 26.00
C ASP A 223 -5.25 17.14 26.99
N ILE A 224 -5.94 16.02 26.77
CA ILE A 224 -5.77 14.79 27.58
C ILE A 224 -4.60 13.93 27.08
N THR A 225 -4.30 13.91 25.77
CA THR A 225 -3.37 12.93 25.20
C THR A 225 -2.33 13.50 24.21
N PHE A 226 -2.49 14.74 23.73
CA PHE A 226 -1.70 15.27 22.62
C PHE A 226 -1.39 16.77 22.77
N THR A 227 -0.61 17.10 23.80
CA THR A 227 -0.29 18.47 24.22
C THR A 227 1.05 19.00 23.69
N GLU A 228 1.74 18.25 22.88
CA GLU A 228 3.03 18.65 22.30
C GLU A 228 2.90 19.81 21.30
N ASP A 229 3.98 20.58 21.10
CA ASP A 229 4.10 21.55 20.01
C ASP A 229 4.40 20.81 18.69
N ARG A 230 3.34 20.52 17.92
CA ARG A 230 3.43 19.83 16.62
C ARG A 230 4.30 20.59 15.62
N ALA A 231 4.21 21.93 15.61
CA ALA A 231 5.04 22.76 14.75
C ALA A 231 6.53 22.65 15.09
N ALA A 232 6.87 22.66 16.38
CA ALA A 232 8.25 22.46 16.82
C ALA A 232 8.78 21.06 16.47
N ARG A 233 7.96 20.01 16.67
CA ARG A 233 8.31 18.64 16.28
C ARG A 233 8.62 18.53 14.78
N PHE A 234 7.76 19.05 13.92
CA PHE A 234 7.97 19.01 12.47
C PHE A 234 9.15 19.88 12.03
N ARG A 235 9.38 21.04 12.64
CA ARG A 235 10.62 21.81 12.42
C ARG A 235 11.87 21.00 12.79
N ALA A 236 11.83 20.22 13.88
CA ALA A 236 12.94 19.34 14.27
C ALA A 236 13.17 18.21 13.26
N TYR A 237 12.12 17.75 12.56
CA TYR A 237 12.26 16.83 11.42
C TYR A 237 12.80 17.48 10.14
N GLY A 238 12.99 18.79 10.11
CA GLY A 238 13.45 19.53 8.92
C GLY A 238 12.32 20.03 8.01
N TRP A 239 11.08 20.04 8.47
CA TRP A 239 9.93 20.55 7.71
C TRP A 239 9.80 22.06 7.79
N HIS A 240 9.28 22.67 6.73
CA HIS A 240 8.73 24.00 6.74
C HIS A 240 7.34 23.97 7.39
N THR A 241 7.08 24.88 8.33
CA THR A 241 5.78 24.93 9.05
C THR A 241 5.13 26.29 8.89
N ILE A 242 3.84 26.30 8.56
CA ILE A 242 3.02 27.49 8.36
C ILE A 242 1.79 27.37 9.28
N GLN A 243 1.35 28.45 9.89
CA GLN A 243 0.17 28.46 10.74
C GLN A 243 -0.93 29.33 10.14
N VAL A 244 -2.16 28.78 10.11
CA VAL A 244 -3.41 29.49 9.77
C VAL A 244 -4.30 29.47 11.00
N GLN A 245 -4.59 30.63 11.56
CA GLN A 245 -5.28 30.78 12.84
C GLN A 245 -6.81 30.55 12.77
N ASP A 246 -7.40 30.72 11.59
CA ASP A 246 -8.83 30.47 11.33
C ASP A 246 -8.98 29.66 10.07
N GLY A 247 -9.42 28.40 10.20
CA GLY A 247 -9.68 27.49 9.09
C GLY A 247 -10.85 27.90 8.19
N ASN A 248 -11.60 28.96 8.52
CA ASN A 248 -12.60 29.54 7.65
C ASN A 248 -12.08 30.74 6.83
N ASP A 249 -10.87 31.24 7.13
CA ASP A 249 -10.24 32.30 6.35
C ASP A 249 -9.63 31.74 5.06
N ILE A 250 -10.43 31.75 4.00
CA ILE A 250 -10.05 31.27 2.66
C ILE A 250 -8.82 32.00 2.12
N ALA A 251 -8.65 33.29 2.42
CA ALA A 251 -7.52 34.08 1.95
C ALA A 251 -6.23 33.67 2.67
N ALA A 252 -6.30 33.45 3.99
CA ALA A 252 -5.14 32.97 4.76
C ALA A 252 -4.71 31.57 4.33
N ILE A 253 -5.65 30.67 4.04
CA ILE A 253 -5.35 29.33 3.51
C ILE A 253 -4.69 29.42 2.12
N ASP A 254 -5.18 30.29 1.25
CA ASP A 254 -4.62 30.51 -0.09
C ASP A 254 -3.18 31.03 -0.03
N ILE A 255 -2.89 31.98 0.86
CA ILE A 255 -1.55 32.50 1.14
C ILE A 255 -0.64 31.39 1.70
N ALA A 256 -1.12 30.57 2.61
CA ALA A 256 -0.36 29.47 3.20
C ALA A 256 0.03 28.42 2.13
N LEU A 257 -0.88 28.07 1.23
CA LEU A 257 -0.58 27.19 0.11
C LEU A 257 0.43 27.81 -0.86
N ALA A 258 0.36 29.13 -1.12
CA ALA A 258 1.36 29.84 -1.91
C ALA A 258 2.76 29.78 -1.26
N GLN A 259 2.84 29.97 0.06
CA GLN A 259 4.10 29.85 0.81
C GLN A 259 4.65 28.43 0.78
N ALA A 260 3.81 27.41 0.95
CA ALA A 260 4.22 26.00 0.85
C ALA A 260 4.74 25.65 -0.54
N ARG A 261 4.09 26.15 -1.60
CA ARG A 261 4.57 25.94 -3.00
C ARG A 261 5.86 26.68 -3.34
N ALA A 262 6.15 27.77 -2.65
CA ALA A 262 7.40 28.52 -2.81
C ALA A 262 8.59 27.85 -2.10
N GLU A 263 8.35 27.00 -1.11
CA GLU A 263 9.38 26.21 -0.44
C GLU A 263 9.67 24.95 -1.25
N THR A 264 10.82 24.85 -1.85
CA THR A 264 11.20 23.73 -2.74
C THR A 264 12.25 22.79 -2.14
N GLY A 265 12.86 23.17 -1.01
CA GLY A 265 13.93 22.41 -0.38
C GLY A 265 13.46 21.52 0.78
N ARG A 266 12.23 21.67 1.25
CA ARG A 266 11.71 20.94 2.42
C ARG A 266 10.23 20.64 2.27
N PRO A 267 9.73 19.52 2.82
CA PRO A 267 8.29 19.30 2.90
C PRO A 267 7.63 20.36 3.79
N SER A 268 6.35 20.69 3.50
CA SER A 268 5.60 21.72 4.23
C SER A 268 4.45 21.13 5.03
N LEU A 269 4.30 21.57 6.28
CA LEU A 269 3.13 21.33 7.12
C LEU A 269 2.40 22.65 7.33
N ILE A 270 1.15 22.74 6.89
CA ILE A 270 0.27 23.86 7.13
C ILE A 270 -0.66 23.46 8.29
N LEU A 271 -0.41 24.04 9.48
CA LEU A 271 -1.27 23.85 10.65
C LEU A 271 -2.46 24.80 10.52
N ILE A 272 -3.65 24.26 10.34
CA ILE A 272 -4.86 25.03 10.10
C ILE A 272 -5.80 24.84 11.29
N ARG A 273 -5.96 25.86 12.12
CA ARG A 273 -6.88 25.81 13.26
C ARG A 273 -8.30 25.72 12.76
N THR A 274 -8.96 24.62 12.99
CA THR A 274 -10.34 24.38 12.59
C THR A 274 -11.24 24.10 13.80
N HIS A 275 -12.52 23.96 13.54
CA HIS A 275 -13.52 23.58 14.51
C HIS A 275 -14.24 22.34 14.04
N ILE A 276 -14.05 21.22 14.74
CA ILE A 276 -14.79 20.00 14.42
C ILE A 276 -16.30 20.25 14.56
N GLY A 277 -17.09 19.73 13.62
CA GLY A 277 -18.53 19.95 13.65
C GLY A 277 -18.93 21.42 13.48
N TYR A 278 -18.14 22.22 12.75
CA TYR A 278 -18.34 23.67 12.59
C TYR A 278 -19.79 24.06 12.28
N GLY A 279 -20.34 24.97 13.09
CA GLY A 279 -21.70 25.44 12.96
C GLY A 279 -22.77 24.58 13.61
N SER A 280 -22.46 23.33 13.96
CA SER A 280 -23.41 22.45 14.66
C SER A 280 -23.55 22.80 16.15
N PRO A 281 -24.58 22.34 16.84
CA PRO A 281 -24.68 22.42 18.29
C PRO A 281 -23.55 21.68 19.01
N GLU A 282 -23.01 20.62 18.40
CA GLU A 282 -21.93 19.78 18.92
C GLU A 282 -20.53 20.29 18.51
N GLN A 283 -20.42 21.53 18.00
CA GLN A 283 -19.12 22.08 17.59
C GLN A 283 -18.10 22.00 18.73
N ASP A 284 -16.85 21.60 18.39
CA ASP A 284 -15.72 21.46 19.29
C ASP A 284 -15.89 20.37 20.37
N SER A 285 -16.85 19.47 20.19
CA SER A 285 -17.05 18.32 21.06
C SER A 285 -16.70 17.01 20.35
N TYR A 286 -16.37 15.99 21.13
CA TYR A 286 -16.08 14.65 20.60
C TYR A 286 -17.34 13.96 20.02
N GLU A 287 -18.54 14.38 20.42
CA GLU A 287 -19.81 13.89 19.87
C GLU A 287 -19.94 14.18 18.37
N ALA A 288 -19.40 15.34 17.91
CA ALA A 288 -19.39 15.68 16.49
C ALA A 288 -18.46 14.81 15.65
N HIS A 289 -17.55 14.04 16.27
CA HIS A 289 -16.50 13.33 15.55
C HIS A 289 -17.04 12.19 14.69
N GLY A 290 -17.70 11.20 15.28
CA GLY A 290 -17.93 9.90 14.65
C GLY A 290 -19.38 9.43 14.58
N SER A 291 -20.35 10.30 14.80
CA SER A 291 -21.77 9.99 14.80
C SER A 291 -22.57 10.96 13.93
N PRO A 292 -23.68 10.50 13.30
CA PRO A 292 -24.62 11.43 12.66
C PRO A 292 -25.12 12.45 13.66
N LEU A 293 -25.22 13.72 13.26
CA LEU A 293 -25.67 14.81 14.13
C LEU A 293 -27.14 14.66 14.59
N GLY A 294 -27.96 13.90 13.85
CA GLY A 294 -29.39 13.85 14.03
C GLY A 294 -30.14 14.93 13.25
N ALA A 295 -31.39 14.67 12.90
CA ALA A 295 -32.17 15.52 11.98
C ALA A 295 -32.34 16.96 12.52
N ASP A 296 -32.57 17.12 13.82
CA ASP A 296 -32.73 18.47 14.43
C ASP A 296 -31.44 19.26 14.40
N ASP A 297 -30.29 18.65 14.68
CA ASP A 297 -29.02 19.35 14.69
C ASP A 297 -28.50 19.63 13.27
N VAL A 298 -28.79 18.76 12.31
CA VAL A 298 -28.57 19.05 10.88
C VAL A 298 -29.38 20.29 10.47
N ARG A 299 -30.66 20.38 10.85
CA ARG A 299 -31.52 21.54 10.57
C ARG A 299 -30.95 22.80 11.20
N ARG A 300 -30.61 22.77 12.49
CA ARG A 300 -30.01 23.91 13.22
C ARG A 300 -28.69 24.36 12.59
N THR A 301 -27.86 23.41 12.16
CA THR A 301 -26.57 23.68 11.49
C THR A 301 -26.79 24.39 10.17
N LYS A 302 -27.74 23.91 9.34
CA LYS A 302 -28.12 24.54 8.07
C LYS A 302 -28.63 25.99 8.33
N GLU A 303 -29.53 26.18 9.27
CA GLU A 303 -30.08 27.51 9.64
C GLU A 303 -28.95 28.46 10.08
N LYS A 304 -28.06 28.02 10.99
CA LYS A 304 -26.94 28.84 11.51
C LYS A 304 -25.97 29.27 10.41
N LEU A 305 -25.70 28.38 9.41
CA LEU A 305 -24.82 28.67 8.30
C LEU A 305 -25.54 29.35 7.11
N GLY A 306 -26.82 29.66 7.25
CA GLY A 306 -27.63 30.34 6.20
C GLY A 306 -27.85 29.44 4.98
N TRP A 307 -28.05 28.13 5.21
CA TRP A 307 -28.29 27.15 4.17
C TRP A 307 -29.77 26.67 4.22
N PRO A 308 -30.40 26.41 3.07
CA PRO A 308 -31.74 25.85 3.05
C PRO A 308 -31.82 24.51 3.77
N THR A 309 -32.81 24.33 4.62
CA THR A 309 -33.01 23.09 5.37
C THR A 309 -33.48 21.95 4.46
N GLU A 310 -34.17 22.26 3.38
CA GLU A 310 -34.69 21.35 2.35
C GLU A 310 -34.39 21.90 0.95
N PRO A 311 -34.23 21.05 -0.07
CA PRO A 311 -34.13 19.60 0.05
C PRO A 311 -32.78 19.16 0.60
N ALA A 312 -32.69 17.94 1.14
CA ALA A 312 -31.41 17.31 1.40
C ALA A 312 -30.64 17.10 0.07
N PHE A 313 -29.30 17.03 0.15
CA PHE A 313 -28.40 16.94 -1.00
C PHE A 313 -28.55 18.10 -2.00
N LEU A 314 -28.89 19.29 -1.50
CA LEU A 314 -28.99 20.50 -2.32
C LEU A 314 -27.61 20.85 -2.92
N VAL A 315 -27.55 20.99 -4.23
CA VAL A 315 -26.39 21.47 -4.97
C VAL A 315 -26.77 22.67 -5.81
N PRO A 316 -26.47 23.90 -5.38
CA PRO A 316 -26.76 25.09 -6.16
C PRO A 316 -26.01 25.10 -7.49
N ASP A 317 -26.70 25.45 -8.58
CA ASP A 317 -26.12 25.47 -9.93
C ASP A 317 -24.85 26.32 -10.03
N ALA A 318 -24.82 27.48 -9.34
CA ALA A 318 -23.65 28.34 -9.34
C ALA A 318 -22.42 27.68 -8.68
N ALA A 319 -22.61 26.95 -7.57
CA ALA A 319 -21.52 26.20 -6.91
C ALA A 319 -21.04 25.04 -7.78
N LEU A 320 -21.98 24.29 -8.36
CA LEU A 320 -21.63 23.19 -9.28
C LEU A 320 -20.87 23.71 -10.50
N ALA A 321 -21.36 24.77 -11.15
CA ALA A 321 -20.70 25.37 -12.30
C ALA A 321 -19.30 25.90 -11.96
N HIS A 322 -19.13 26.48 -10.75
CA HIS A 322 -17.83 26.96 -10.28
C HIS A 322 -16.85 25.82 -10.09
N CYS A 323 -17.20 24.76 -9.36
CA CYS A 323 -16.36 23.60 -9.15
C CYS A 323 -16.05 22.85 -10.45
N ARG A 324 -17.01 22.76 -11.37
CA ARG A 324 -16.86 22.10 -12.68
C ARG A 324 -15.89 22.80 -13.64
N LYS A 325 -15.44 24.04 -13.36
CA LYS A 325 -14.31 24.66 -14.07
C LYS A 325 -13.05 23.81 -14.03
N ALA A 326 -12.93 22.91 -13.06
CA ALA A 326 -11.86 21.92 -12.96
C ALA A 326 -11.77 21.04 -14.21
N VAL A 327 -12.89 20.68 -14.83
CA VAL A 327 -12.92 19.83 -16.04
C VAL A 327 -12.19 20.50 -17.20
N GLU A 328 -12.51 21.78 -17.50
CA GLU A 328 -11.87 22.51 -18.59
C GLU A 328 -10.39 22.79 -18.27
N ARG A 329 -10.11 23.24 -17.04
CA ARG A 329 -8.73 23.48 -16.57
C ARG A 329 -7.87 22.22 -16.67
N GLY A 330 -8.40 21.06 -16.22
CA GLY A 330 -7.72 19.79 -16.26
C GLY A 330 -7.45 19.30 -17.67
N ALA A 331 -8.45 19.34 -18.53
CA ALA A 331 -8.32 18.95 -19.95
C ALA A 331 -7.24 19.80 -20.66
N LYS A 332 -7.19 21.12 -20.39
CA LYS A 332 -6.16 22.02 -20.95
C LYS A 332 -4.77 21.67 -20.43
N SER A 333 -4.63 21.40 -19.13
CA SER A 333 -3.33 21.06 -18.51
C SER A 333 -2.80 19.74 -19.08
N GLU A 334 -3.66 18.74 -19.24
CA GLU A 334 -3.29 17.46 -19.83
C GLU A 334 -2.95 17.57 -21.31
N ALA A 335 -3.67 18.39 -22.09
CA ALA A 335 -3.34 18.62 -23.49
C ALA A 335 -1.94 19.24 -23.66
N VAL A 336 -1.58 20.24 -22.84
CA VAL A 336 -0.24 20.83 -22.82
C VAL A 336 0.82 19.79 -22.43
N TRP A 337 0.51 18.90 -21.49
CA TRP A 337 1.40 17.82 -21.11
C TRP A 337 1.58 16.80 -22.24
N ASN A 338 0.51 16.42 -22.94
CA ASN A 338 0.57 15.52 -24.09
C ASN A 338 1.42 16.07 -25.23
N ASP A 339 1.30 17.39 -25.53
CA ASP A 339 2.17 18.05 -26.52
C ASP A 339 3.65 17.98 -26.10
N ARG A 340 3.92 18.16 -24.82
CA ARG A 340 5.29 18.04 -24.25
C ARG A 340 5.81 16.61 -24.32
N LEU A 341 4.95 15.61 -24.06
CA LEU A 341 5.30 14.19 -24.19
C LEU A 341 5.63 13.83 -25.65
N MET A 342 4.84 14.31 -26.62
CA MET A 342 5.15 14.10 -28.04
C MET A 342 6.50 14.73 -28.44
N ALA A 343 6.80 15.95 -27.99
CA ALA A 343 8.09 16.59 -28.24
C ALA A 343 9.26 15.83 -27.57
N TYR A 344 9.02 15.30 -26.37
CA TYR A 344 9.99 14.48 -25.66
C TYR A 344 10.26 13.15 -26.38
N ASP A 345 9.22 12.47 -26.83
CA ASP A 345 9.32 11.20 -27.59
C ASP A 345 10.16 11.38 -28.85
N HIS A 346 9.99 12.51 -29.55
CA HIS A 346 10.79 12.83 -30.72
C HIS A 346 12.27 13.10 -30.35
N ALA A 347 12.53 13.79 -29.24
CA ALA A 347 13.87 14.16 -28.80
C ALA A 347 14.64 13.04 -28.07
N PHE A 348 13.94 12.18 -27.34
CA PHE A 348 14.48 11.14 -26.46
C PHE A 348 13.68 9.83 -26.55
N PRO A 349 13.59 9.18 -27.73
CA PRO A 349 12.67 8.06 -27.98
C PRO A 349 12.90 6.85 -27.05
N GLU A 350 14.14 6.56 -26.70
CA GLU A 350 14.46 5.44 -25.79
C GLU A 350 13.95 5.69 -24.37
N LEU A 351 14.16 6.92 -23.85
CA LEU A 351 13.67 7.29 -22.52
C LEU A 351 12.16 7.40 -22.48
N ALA A 352 11.52 7.87 -23.56
CA ALA A 352 10.07 7.91 -23.67
C ALA A 352 9.47 6.51 -23.67
N ALA A 353 10.06 5.58 -24.42
CA ALA A 353 9.65 4.17 -24.44
C ALA A 353 9.80 3.53 -23.04
N GLU A 354 10.94 3.76 -22.36
CA GLU A 354 11.18 3.26 -21.01
C GLU A 354 10.16 3.83 -19.99
N LEU A 355 9.92 5.15 -20.01
CA LEU A 355 8.94 5.79 -19.15
C LEU A 355 7.54 5.21 -19.38
N ASN A 356 7.10 5.15 -20.64
CA ASN A 356 5.78 4.63 -20.99
C ASN A 356 5.60 3.17 -20.57
N SER A 357 6.61 2.31 -20.75
CA SER A 357 6.57 0.91 -20.27
C SER A 357 6.48 0.84 -18.74
N SER A 358 7.29 1.66 -18.04
CA SER A 358 7.28 1.71 -16.57
C SER A 358 5.91 2.15 -16.03
N LEU A 359 5.30 3.17 -16.64
CA LEU A 359 3.97 3.67 -16.26
C LEU A 359 2.86 2.65 -16.49
N ARG A 360 2.99 1.79 -17.51
CA ARG A 360 2.05 0.67 -17.74
C ARG A 360 2.37 -0.56 -16.87
N GLY A 361 3.42 -0.49 -16.05
CA GLY A 361 3.89 -1.62 -15.24
C GLY A 361 4.37 -2.79 -16.10
N GLU A 362 4.86 -2.53 -17.31
CA GLU A 362 5.42 -3.54 -18.20
C GLU A 362 6.88 -3.83 -17.84
N LEU A 363 7.24 -5.10 -17.85
CA LEU A 363 8.63 -5.51 -17.66
C LEU A 363 9.39 -5.39 -18.99
N PRO A 364 10.61 -4.84 -19.00
CA PRO A 364 11.41 -4.72 -20.21
C PRO A 364 11.70 -6.08 -20.87
N VAL A 365 11.79 -6.11 -22.19
CA VAL A 365 12.15 -7.33 -22.90
C VAL A 365 13.52 -7.84 -22.45
N GLY A 366 13.60 -9.10 -22.07
CA GLY A 366 14.84 -9.74 -21.62
C GLY A 366 15.27 -9.36 -20.20
N TRP A 367 14.39 -8.76 -19.40
CA TRP A 367 14.66 -8.39 -18.01
C TRP A 367 15.19 -9.56 -17.16
N ASN A 368 14.78 -10.78 -17.46
CA ASN A 368 15.11 -12.01 -16.73
C ASN A 368 16.28 -12.81 -17.34
N ALA A 369 16.90 -12.32 -18.42
CA ALA A 369 17.91 -13.08 -19.16
C ALA A 369 19.19 -13.36 -18.35
N ASP A 370 19.51 -12.49 -17.39
CA ASP A 370 20.72 -12.60 -16.58
C ASP A 370 20.46 -13.25 -15.20
N ILE A 371 19.24 -13.73 -14.94
CA ILE A 371 18.94 -14.46 -13.70
C ILE A 371 19.79 -15.73 -13.67
N PRO A 372 20.64 -15.92 -12.62
CA PRO A 372 21.55 -17.04 -12.56
C PRO A 372 20.81 -18.37 -12.35
N VAL A 373 21.30 -19.40 -13.01
CA VAL A 373 20.98 -20.79 -12.68
C VAL A 373 22.05 -21.30 -11.70
N PHE A 374 21.63 -21.79 -10.57
CA PHE A 374 22.53 -22.26 -9.52
C PHE A 374 22.82 -23.77 -9.73
N PRO A 375 24.09 -24.16 -9.82
CA PRO A 375 24.44 -25.59 -9.94
C PRO A 375 24.10 -26.33 -8.65
N ALA A 376 23.92 -27.64 -8.75
CA ALA A 376 23.71 -28.51 -7.60
C ALA A 376 24.90 -28.39 -6.63
N ASP A 377 24.58 -28.18 -5.36
CA ASP A 377 25.58 -28.05 -4.28
C ASP A 377 25.00 -28.55 -2.96
N ALA A 378 25.58 -29.59 -2.40
CA ALA A 378 25.14 -30.14 -1.14
C ALA A 378 25.41 -29.21 0.07
N LYS A 379 26.44 -28.34 0.00
CA LYS A 379 26.70 -27.30 1.02
C LYS A 379 25.70 -26.18 0.87
N GLY A 380 25.30 -25.90 -0.37
CA GLY A 380 24.27 -24.95 -0.73
C GLY A 380 24.62 -23.49 -0.45
N ILE A 381 23.58 -22.67 -0.51
CA ILE A 381 23.63 -21.22 -0.27
C ILE A 381 22.37 -20.82 0.49
N ALA A 382 22.46 -19.79 1.33
CA ALA A 382 21.26 -19.20 1.94
C ALA A 382 20.36 -18.58 0.86
N THR A 383 19.05 -18.79 0.96
CA THR A 383 18.14 -18.25 -0.07
C THR A 383 18.14 -16.71 -0.09
N ARG A 384 18.48 -16.04 1.03
CA ARG A 384 18.72 -14.59 1.04
C ARG A 384 19.94 -14.18 0.18
N ASP A 385 21.04 -14.96 0.22
CA ASP A 385 22.23 -14.68 -0.57
C ASP A 385 21.99 -14.97 -2.08
N ALA A 386 21.21 -16.02 -2.37
CA ALA A 386 20.73 -16.29 -3.73
C ALA A 386 19.84 -15.12 -4.23
N SER A 387 18.91 -14.66 -3.41
CA SER A 387 18.06 -13.48 -3.69
C SER A 387 18.88 -12.23 -4.02
N GLY A 388 19.90 -11.90 -3.22
CA GLY A 388 20.77 -10.76 -3.49
C GLY A 388 21.53 -10.87 -4.82
N ARG A 389 21.99 -12.07 -5.19
CA ARG A 389 22.62 -12.31 -6.50
C ARG A 389 21.62 -12.14 -7.64
N ILE A 390 20.40 -12.67 -7.49
CA ILE A 390 19.32 -12.56 -8.48
C ILE A 390 18.93 -11.10 -8.69
N MET A 391 18.65 -10.37 -7.60
CA MET A 391 18.30 -8.94 -7.64
C MET A 391 19.36 -8.13 -8.41
N ASN A 392 20.62 -8.29 -8.04
CA ASN A 392 21.71 -7.53 -8.67
C ASN A 392 21.95 -7.95 -10.13
N ALA A 393 21.73 -9.21 -10.51
CA ALA A 393 21.85 -9.64 -11.88
C ALA A 393 20.77 -9.03 -12.80
N MET A 394 19.52 -8.91 -12.32
CA MET A 394 18.42 -8.38 -13.13
C MET A 394 18.25 -6.86 -13.04
N SER A 395 18.75 -6.23 -11.99
CA SER A 395 18.45 -4.82 -11.67
C SER A 395 18.90 -3.84 -12.75
N SER A 396 19.99 -4.12 -13.46
CA SER A 396 20.45 -3.27 -14.57
C SER A 396 19.45 -3.20 -15.72
N LYS A 397 18.64 -4.26 -15.91
CA LYS A 397 17.59 -4.36 -16.93
C LYS A 397 16.20 -4.03 -16.41
N LEU A 398 16.07 -3.65 -15.15
CA LEU A 398 14.82 -3.29 -14.49
C LEU A 398 14.91 -1.88 -13.88
N PRO A 399 14.95 -0.82 -14.71
CA PRO A 399 15.03 0.56 -14.23
C PRO A 399 13.99 0.93 -13.16
N PRO A 400 12.74 0.48 -13.23
CA PRO A 400 11.72 0.86 -12.25
C PRO A 400 11.87 0.18 -10.88
N LEU A 401 12.71 -0.86 -10.71
CA LEU A 401 12.90 -1.52 -9.42
C LEU A 401 13.63 -0.60 -8.45
N THR A 402 12.97 -0.20 -7.36
CA THR A 402 13.49 0.70 -6.35
C THR A 402 13.00 0.31 -4.96
N GLY A 403 13.82 0.51 -3.95
CA GLY A 403 13.48 0.17 -2.56
C GLY A 403 14.72 0.05 -1.71
N GLY A 404 14.61 -0.65 -0.59
CA GLY A 404 15.71 -0.83 0.35
C GLY A 404 15.25 -1.61 1.58
N SER A 405 16.01 -1.51 2.66
CA SER A 405 15.68 -2.17 3.91
C SER A 405 15.48 -1.20 5.07
N ALA A 406 14.90 -1.72 6.15
CA ALA A 406 14.84 -1.03 7.43
C ALA A 406 16.18 -1.21 8.19
N ASP A 407 17.25 -0.64 7.64
CA ASP A 407 18.62 -0.65 8.19
C ASP A 407 19.25 -2.06 8.28
N LEU A 408 18.85 -3.00 7.43
CA LEU A 408 19.27 -4.41 7.50
C LEU A 408 19.92 -4.92 6.20
N ASP A 409 20.32 -4.05 5.25
CA ASP A 409 20.88 -4.44 3.95
C ASP A 409 22.05 -5.43 4.03
N PRO A 410 23.01 -5.31 4.95
CA PRO A 410 24.08 -6.28 5.08
C PRO A 410 23.59 -7.69 5.39
N SER A 411 22.42 -7.81 6.02
CA SER A 411 21.80 -9.08 6.39
C SER A 411 20.74 -9.55 5.41
N THR A 412 19.90 -8.66 4.90
CA THR A 412 18.83 -9.01 3.93
C THR A 412 19.35 -9.22 2.51
N LYS A 413 20.53 -8.67 2.20
CA LYS A 413 21.19 -8.74 0.89
C LYS A 413 20.37 -8.06 -0.23
N THR A 414 19.66 -6.98 0.10
CA THR A 414 18.70 -6.33 -0.79
C THR A 414 19.19 -5.03 -1.40
N ALA A 415 20.41 -4.61 -1.12
CA ALA A 415 21.04 -3.46 -1.77
C ALA A 415 21.26 -3.69 -3.27
N LEU A 416 20.90 -2.70 -4.08
CA LEU A 416 21.14 -2.64 -5.52
C LEU A 416 22.49 -1.98 -5.78
N LYS A 417 23.53 -2.78 -5.93
CA LYS A 417 24.92 -2.30 -6.01
C LYS A 417 25.17 -1.40 -7.22
N ALA A 418 25.85 -0.30 -6.99
CA ALA A 418 26.24 0.68 -7.99
C ALA A 418 25.05 1.36 -8.73
N LEU A 419 23.83 1.29 -8.18
CA LEU A 419 22.64 1.92 -8.77
C LEU A 419 22.19 3.19 -8.03
N GLY A 420 23.09 3.75 -7.21
CA GLY A 420 22.91 5.01 -6.52
C GLY A 420 21.97 4.94 -5.31
N ASP A 421 22.20 5.87 -4.40
CA ASP A 421 21.41 6.04 -3.19
C ASP A 421 20.48 7.25 -3.38
N PHE A 422 19.19 7.08 -3.06
CA PHE A 422 18.20 8.14 -3.15
C PHE A 422 18.35 9.09 -1.94
N ASN A 423 19.11 10.15 -2.14
CA ASN A 423 19.39 11.16 -1.12
C ASN A 423 19.56 12.56 -1.75
N PRO A 424 19.45 13.64 -0.96
CA PRO A 424 19.79 14.98 -1.43
C PRO A 424 21.26 15.07 -1.81
N THR A 425 21.55 15.64 -2.98
CA THR A 425 22.93 15.81 -3.45
C THR A 425 23.74 16.79 -2.60
N ALA A 426 23.09 17.74 -1.95
CA ALA A 426 23.74 18.72 -1.08
C ALA A 426 24.39 18.09 0.17
N THR A 427 23.94 16.91 0.59
CA THR A 427 24.47 16.16 1.73
C THR A 427 25.41 15.02 1.33
N ALA A 428 25.64 14.84 0.01
CA ALA A 428 26.53 13.79 -0.50
C ALA A 428 27.97 14.06 -0.09
N GLY A 429 28.57 13.13 0.67
CA GLY A 429 30.02 13.08 0.96
C GLY A 429 30.68 12.01 0.11
N GLU A 430 31.96 12.18 -0.17
CA GLU A 430 32.81 11.08 -0.62
C GLU A 430 32.99 10.13 0.59
N ASP A 431 32.88 8.84 0.44
CA ASP A 431 33.07 7.82 1.49
C ASP A 431 32.02 7.78 2.64
N MET A 432 30.74 7.95 2.33
CA MET A 432 29.69 7.73 3.34
C MET A 432 29.54 6.24 3.66
N GLN A 433 29.64 5.90 4.94
CA GLN A 433 29.45 4.51 5.42
C GLN A 433 28.04 4.02 5.08
N GLY A 434 27.94 2.84 4.44
CA GLY A 434 26.67 2.26 4.02
C GLY A 434 26.16 2.69 2.65
N SER A 435 26.93 3.51 1.90
CA SER A 435 26.62 3.83 0.51
C SER A 435 26.82 2.61 -0.39
N GLU A 436 25.86 2.35 -1.30
CA GLU A 436 25.87 1.18 -2.18
C GLU A 436 26.58 1.43 -3.53
N GLY A 437 27.17 2.60 -3.71
CA GLY A 437 27.86 3.03 -4.93
C GLY A 437 26.90 3.54 -6.02
N GLY A 438 27.45 4.21 -7.02
CA GLY A 438 26.67 4.88 -8.08
C GLY A 438 26.27 6.32 -7.74
N GLY A 439 26.70 6.83 -6.57
CA GLY A 439 26.52 8.20 -6.11
C GLY A 439 25.16 8.48 -5.47
N TRP A 440 25.05 9.64 -4.82
CA TRP A 440 23.81 10.13 -4.22
C TRP A 440 23.08 11.05 -5.19
N SER A 441 21.83 10.75 -5.45
CA SER A 441 20.99 11.59 -6.30
C SER A 441 19.52 11.24 -6.13
N ARG A 442 18.65 12.10 -6.64
CA ARG A 442 17.21 11.77 -6.72
C ARG A 442 16.91 10.62 -7.71
N ALA A 443 17.85 10.25 -8.59
CA ALA A 443 17.72 9.11 -9.48
C ALA A 443 18.22 7.79 -8.83
N GLY A 444 18.80 7.85 -7.64
CA GLY A 444 19.24 6.68 -6.88
C GLY A 444 18.11 5.69 -6.64
N ARG A 445 18.45 4.40 -6.60
CA ARG A 445 17.44 3.32 -6.51
C ARG A 445 17.42 2.62 -5.15
N ASN A 446 18.42 2.87 -4.30
CA ASN A 446 18.45 2.42 -2.92
C ASN A 446 17.81 3.47 -2.02
N LEU A 447 16.75 3.10 -1.32
CA LEU A 447 16.07 3.91 -0.31
C LEU A 447 16.51 3.44 1.08
N HIS A 448 17.19 4.32 1.81
CA HIS A 448 17.61 4.05 3.18
C HIS A 448 16.49 4.43 4.15
N PHE A 449 15.65 3.47 4.51
CA PHE A 449 14.49 3.72 5.41
C PHE A 449 14.93 3.94 6.86
N GLY A 450 16.13 3.46 7.27
CA GLY A 450 16.53 3.38 8.66
C GLY A 450 15.65 2.37 9.41
N VAL A 451 15.74 2.32 10.74
CA VAL A 451 14.94 1.41 11.59
C VAL A 451 13.49 1.94 11.66
N ARG A 452 12.72 1.75 10.57
CA ARG A 452 11.36 2.26 10.37
C ARG A 452 10.53 1.29 9.52
N GLU A 453 10.30 0.07 9.99
CA GLU A 453 9.60 -0.98 9.24
C GLU A 453 8.18 -0.58 8.87
N HIS A 454 7.45 0.05 9.79
CA HIS A 454 6.07 0.45 9.57
C HIS A 454 5.97 1.50 8.45
N ALA A 455 6.77 2.57 8.54
CA ALA A 455 6.82 3.58 7.47
C ALA A 455 7.37 3.02 6.16
N MET A 456 8.38 2.15 6.18
CA MET A 456 8.90 1.48 4.98
C MET A 456 7.79 0.79 4.20
N GLY A 457 6.97 -0.02 4.88
CA GLY A 457 5.85 -0.69 4.24
C GLY A 457 4.81 0.28 3.67
N ALA A 458 4.45 1.33 4.42
CA ALA A 458 3.49 2.33 3.98
C ALA A 458 4.03 3.23 2.86
N ILE A 459 5.31 3.62 2.91
CA ILE A 459 5.98 4.37 1.84
C ILE A 459 6.06 3.53 0.56
N ALA A 460 6.38 2.24 0.67
CA ALA A 460 6.37 1.31 -0.47
C ALA A 460 4.97 1.22 -1.12
N ASN A 461 3.90 1.25 -0.32
CA ASN A 461 2.54 1.34 -0.83
C ASN A 461 2.30 2.65 -1.60
N GLY A 462 2.82 3.77 -1.10
CA GLY A 462 2.74 5.07 -1.78
C GLY A 462 3.49 5.08 -3.11
N LEU A 463 4.70 4.52 -3.16
CA LEU A 463 5.49 4.31 -4.39
C LEU A 463 4.70 3.51 -5.42
N ALA A 464 4.14 2.37 -5.02
CA ALA A 464 3.37 1.50 -5.89
C ALA A 464 2.06 2.15 -6.37
N ALA A 465 1.37 2.89 -5.48
CA ALA A 465 0.13 3.59 -5.83
C ALA A 465 0.37 4.75 -6.80
N HIS A 466 1.53 5.41 -6.72
CA HIS A 466 1.94 6.44 -7.67
C HIS A 466 2.11 5.89 -9.09
N GLY A 467 2.70 4.70 -9.21
CA GLY A 467 3.05 4.08 -10.48
C GLY A 467 4.40 4.53 -11.05
N GLY A 468 4.86 3.85 -12.10
CA GLY A 468 6.16 4.12 -12.75
C GLY A 468 7.36 3.49 -12.04
N VAL A 469 7.17 2.91 -10.85
CA VAL A 469 8.20 2.22 -10.07
C VAL A 469 7.68 0.85 -9.59
N ILE A 470 8.59 -0.09 -9.39
CA ILE A 470 8.35 -1.38 -8.74
C ILE A 470 8.98 -1.30 -7.35
N ALA A 471 8.13 -1.15 -6.33
CA ALA A 471 8.57 -0.92 -4.97
C ALA A 471 8.93 -2.21 -4.25
N TYR A 472 10.06 -2.22 -3.53
CA TYR A 472 10.37 -3.29 -2.58
C TYR A 472 10.79 -2.74 -1.22
N GLY A 473 10.52 -3.52 -0.16
CA GLY A 473 10.98 -3.24 1.19
C GLY A 473 11.49 -4.53 1.86
N ALA A 474 12.56 -4.44 2.66
CA ALA A 474 13.19 -5.61 3.25
C ALA A 474 13.44 -5.46 4.74
N THR A 475 13.23 -6.56 5.48
CA THR A 475 13.55 -6.69 6.90
C THR A 475 13.62 -8.18 7.29
N PHE A 476 13.77 -8.49 8.59
CA PHE A 476 13.63 -9.86 9.08
C PHE A 476 12.16 -10.25 9.18
N LEU A 477 11.85 -11.54 9.03
CA LEU A 477 10.45 -12.00 9.03
C LEU A 477 9.73 -11.67 10.34
N ILE A 478 10.39 -11.73 11.47
CA ILE A 478 9.80 -11.36 12.78
C ILE A 478 9.29 -9.92 12.78
N PHE A 479 9.98 -9.00 12.09
CA PHE A 479 9.59 -7.59 12.03
C PHE A 479 8.46 -7.32 11.01
N SER A 480 7.94 -8.35 10.34
CA SER A 480 6.66 -8.23 9.64
C SER A 480 5.51 -7.83 10.56
N ASP A 481 5.65 -8.05 11.88
CA ASP A 481 4.69 -7.62 12.89
C ASP A 481 4.55 -6.08 12.92
N TYR A 482 5.65 -5.35 12.75
CA TYR A 482 5.62 -3.88 12.59
C TYR A 482 5.00 -3.45 11.25
N MET A 483 5.07 -4.29 10.22
CA MET A 483 4.60 -4.00 8.87
C MET A 483 3.19 -4.53 8.59
N ARG A 484 2.55 -5.19 9.55
CA ARG A 484 1.25 -5.84 9.34
C ARG A 484 0.17 -4.91 8.74
N PRO A 485 -0.03 -3.67 9.24
CA PRO A 485 -1.01 -2.74 8.68
C PRO A 485 -0.74 -2.38 7.20
N PRO A 486 0.45 -1.92 6.79
CA PRO A 486 0.70 -1.59 5.39
C PRO A 486 0.66 -2.80 4.46
N ILE A 487 1.11 -4.00 4.88
CA ILE A 487 0.98 -5.23 4.08
C ILE A 487 -0.51 -5.52 3.81
N ARG A 488 -1.37 -5.43 4.83
CA ARG A 488 -2.80 -5.64 4.69
C ARG A 488 -3.44 -4.60 3.77
N LEU A 489 -3.03 -3.34 3.86
CA LEU A 489 -3.54 -2.27 2.99
C LEU A 489 -3.06 -2.44 1.55
N ALA A 490 -1.83 -2.89 1.32
CA ALA A 490 -1.35 -3.26 -0.02
C ALA A 490 -2.22 -4.35 -0.66
N ALA A 491 -2.54 -5.40 0.10
CA ALA A 491 -3.40 -6.50 -0.34
C ALA A 491 -4.83 -6.05 -0.63
N LEU A 492 -5.41 -5.22 0.23
CA LEU A 492 -6.74 -4.64 0.06
C LEU A 492 -6.81 -3.73 -1.19
N SER A 493 -5.78 -2.92 -1.40
CA SER A 493 -5.66 -1.96 -2.51
C SER A 493 -5.13 -2.58 -3.81
N ARG A 494 -4.81 -3.88 -3.80
CA ARG A 494 -4.21 -4.61 -4.93
C ARG A 494 -2.95 -3.93 -5.48
N LEU A 495 -2.07 -3.49 -4.58
CA LEU A 495 -0.82 -2.85 -4.93
C LEU A 495 0.28 -3.87 -5.20
N HIS A 496 1.04 -3.66 -6.25
CA HIS A 496 2.25 -4.42 -6.54
C HIS A 496 3.41 -3.92 -5.68
N VAL A 497 3.60 -4.51 -4.51
CA VAL A 497 4.73 -4.26 -3.61
C VAL A 497 5.42 -5.59 -3.31
N ILE A 498 6.74 -5.61 -3.36
CA ILE A 498 7.54 -6.79 -3.03
C ILE A 498 8.13 -6.62 -1.64
N HIS A 499 7.82 -7.54 -0.72
CA HIS A 499 8.42 -7.56 0.60
C HIS A 499 9.41 -8.73 0.69
N VAL A 500 10.66 -8.42 1.04
CA VAL A 500 11.72 -9.42 1.20
C VAL A 500 11.96 -9.62 2.69
N PHE A 501 11.50 -10.75 3.21
CA PHE A 501 11.68 -11.13 4.60
C PHE A 501 12.74 -12.21 4.73
N THR A 502 13.82 -11.93 5.43
CA THR A 502 14.87 -12.91 5.70
C THR A 502 14.80 -13.43 7.15
N HIS A 503 15.67 -14.38 7.52
CA HIS A 503 15.65 -14.98 8.85
C HIS A 503 14.30 -15.69 9.12
N ASP A 504 13.98 -16.62 8.24
CA ASP A 504 12.65 -17.21 8.01
C ASP A 504 12.14 -18.11 9.14
N SER A 505 13.00 -18.54 10.09
CA SER A 505 12.64 -19.55 11.07
C SER A 505 13.54 -19.54 12.30
N ILE A 506 13.25 -20.41 13.27
CA ILE A 506 14.07 -20.64 14.46
C ILE A 506 15.52 -21.06 14.13
N ALA A 507 15.78 -21.47 12.89
CA ALA A 507 17.11 -21.84 12.41
C ALA A 507 18.12 -20.69 12.36
N LEU A 508 17.65 -19.43 12.51
CA LEU A 508 18.56 -18.28 12.63
C LEU A 508 19.46 -18.35 13.88
N GLY A 509 19.00 -19.05 14.93
CA GLY A 509 19.86 -19.53 16.00
C GLY A 509 20.04 -18.57 17.18
N GLU A 510 21.24 -18.04 17.33
CA GLU A 510 21.76 -17.44 18.57
C GLU A 510 21.00 -16.19 19.01
N ASP A 511 20.41 -15.43 18.11
CA ASP A 511 19.61 -14.22 18.40
C ASP A 511 18.39 -14.54 19.28
N GLY A 512 17.92 -15.79 19.23
CA GLY A 512 16.91 -16.31 20.15
C GLY A 512 15.47 -15.84 19.86
N PRO A 513 14.54 -16.04 20.82
CA PRO A 513 13.09 -15.93 20.62
C PRO A 513 12.61 -14.58 20.11
N THR A 514 13.32 -13.48 20.43
CA THR A 514 12.94 -12.12 19.99
C THR A 514 13.10 -11.92 18.47
N HIS A 515 13.89 -12.80 17.82
CA HIS A 515 14.19 -12.71 16.38
C HIS A 515 13.73 -13.96 15.62
N GLN A 516 13.35 -15.02 16.31
CA GLN A 516 12.92 -16.30 15.75
C GLN A 516 11.42 -16.29 15.45
N PRO A 517 10.98 -16.19 14.16
CA PRO A 517 9.58 -16.24 13.82
C PRO A 517 9.01 -17.64 14.07
N VAL A 518 7.76 -17.68 14.52
CA VAL A 518 6.96 -18.88 14.73
C VAL A 518 5.62 -18.73 14.02
N GLU A 519 4.81 -17.77 14.46
CA GLU A 519 3.45 -17.52 13.96
C GLU A 519 3.37 -16.64 12.69
N GLN A 520 4.44 -15.96 12.31
CA GLN A 520 4.44 -14.96 11.23
C GLN A 520 3.99 -15.54 9.89
N LEU A 521 4.45 -16.77 9.54
CA LEU A 521 4.01 -17.44 8.30
C LEU A 521 2.50 -17.66 8.28
N ALA A 522 1.93 -18.26 9.34
CA ALA A 522 0.49 -18.50 9.43
C ALA A 522 -0.31 -17.19 9.40
N ASN A 523 0.20 -16.20 10.10
CA ASN A 523 -0.37 -14.86 10.21
C ASN A 523 -0.45 -14.13 8.86
N LEU A 524 0.63 -14.19 8.07
CA LEU A 524 0.71 -13.55 6.76
C LEU A 524 -0.13 -14.31 5.72
N ARG A 525 -0.12 -15.65 5.73
CA ARG A 525 -0.96 -16.51 4.88
C ARG A 525 -2.47 -16.28 5.08
N ALA A 526 -2.88 -15.75 6.25
CA ALA A 526 -4.27 -15.42 6.53
C ALA A 526 -4.76 -14.12 5.86
N ILE A 527 -3.87 -13.30 5.26
CA ILE A 527 -4.25 -12.05 4.59
C ILE A 527 -4.79 -12.38 3.17
N PRO A 528 -6.04 -12.01 2.84
CA PRO A 528 -6.55 -12.18 1.48
C PRO A 528 -5.75 -11.36 0.45
N ASN A 529 -5.71 -11.83 -0.80
CA ASN A 529 -5.01 -11.16 -1.92
C ASN A 529 -3.52 -10.90 -1.66
N LEU A 530 -2.85 -11.80 -0.98
CA LEU A 530 -1.43 -11.73 -0.71
C LEU A 530 -0.78 -13.01 -1.22
N THR A 531 0.35 -12.90 -1.94
CA THR A 531 1.14 -14.05 -2.34
C THR A 531 2.37 -14.17 -1.45
N LEU A 532 2.49 -15.31 -0.74
CA LEU A 532 3.65 -15.63 0.08
C LEU A 532 4.43 -16.79 -0.55
N LEU A 533 5.71 -16.56 -0.79
CA LEU A 533 6.66 -17.52 -1.38
C LEU A 533 7.79 -17.81 -0.38
N ARG A 534 7.92 -19.07 0.03
CA ARG A 534 9.02 -19.55 0.88
C ARG A 534 9.83 -20.63 0.12
N PRO A 535 10.78 -20.21 -0.75
CA PRO A 535 11.51 -21.11 -1.63
C PRO A 535 12.49 -22.01 -0.87
N GLY A 536 12.60 -23.28 -1.31
CA GLY A 536 13.41 -24.31 -0.68
C GLY A 536 14.89 -24.31 -1.08
N ASP A 537 15.24 -23.68 -2.20
CA ASP A 537 16.62 -23.55 -2.66
C ASP A 537 16.86 -22.32 -3.54
N ALA A 538 18.08 -22.13 -4.01
CA ALA A 538 18.46 -20.98 -4.83
C ALA A 538 17.72 -20.91 -6.17
N ASN A 539 17.42 -22.06 -6.81
CA ASN A 539 16.70 -22.10 -8.09
C ASN A 539 15.20 -21.81 -7.89
N GLU A 540 14.59 -22.29 -6.81
CA GLU A 540 13.23 -21.87 -6.43
C GLU A 540 13.17 -20.38 -6.11
N THR A 541 14.21 -19.82 -5.48
CA THR A 541 14.31 -18.36 -5.20
C THR A 541 14.34 -17.55 -6.51
N ALA A 542 15.00 -18.05 -7.56
CA ALA A 542 15.01 -17.41 -8.86
C ALA A 542 13.61 -17.35 -9.50
N VAL A 543 12.85 -18.44 -9.41
CA VAL A 543 11.46 -18.48 -9.91
C VAL A 543 10.54 -17.60 -9.02
N ALA A 544 10.74 -17.61 -7.71
CA ALA A 544 9.98 -16.76 -6.79
C ALA A 544 10.13 -15.26 -7.11
N TRP A 545 11.33 -14.80 -7.46
CA TRP A 545 11.56 -13.43 -7.95
C TRP A 545 10.84 -13.15 -9.28
N GLN A 546 10.83 -14.12 -10.21
CA GLN A 546 10.07 -13.97 -11.46
C GLN A 546 8.58 -13.78 -11.18
N ILE A 547 8.00 -14.62 -10.30
CA ILE A 547 6.60 -14.49 -9.88
C ILE A 547 6.36 -13.13 -9.23
N ALA A 548 7.25 -12.69 -8.34
CA ALA A 548 7.09 -11.42 -7.64
C ALA A 548 7.06 -10.20 -8.59
N LEU A 549 7.86 -10.22 -9.65
CA LEU A 549 7.89 -9.15 -10.65
C LEU A 549 6.74 -9.22 -11.66
N GLU A 550 6.28 -10.42 -11.99
CA GLU A 550 5.17 -10.65 -12.93
C GLU A 550 3.79 -10.43 -12.31
N THR A 551 3.67 -10.55 -10.98
CA THR A 551 2.42 -10.31 -10.23
C THR A 551 2.18 -8.82 -10.08
N LYS A 552 1.08 -8.29 -10.67
CA LYS A 552 0.82 -6.83 -10.73
C LYS A 552 -0.32 -6.35 -9.85
N ASP A 553 -1.14 -7.25 -9.34
CA ASP A 553 -2.43 -6.96 -8.71
C ASP A 553 -2.49 -7.29 -7.22
N ARG A 554 -1.34 -7.53 -6.59
CA ARG A 554 -1.25 -7.83 -5.16
C ARG A 554 0.18 -7.76 -4.65
N PRO A 555 0.40 -7.60 -3.33
CA PRO A 555 1.74 -7.70 -2.76
C PRO A 555 2.26 -9.14 -2.79
N VAL A 556 3.57 -9.27 -2.97
CA VAL A 556 4.28 -10.55 -2.94
C VAL A 556 5.34 -10.53 -1.84
N LEU A 557 5.32 -11.55 -0.99
CA LEU A 557 6.27 -11.73 0.10
C LEU A 557 7.23 -12.86 -0.25
N LEU A 558 8.54 -12.58 -0.22
CA LEU A 558 9.61 -13.56 -0.36
C LEU A 558 10.18 -13.83 1.02
N VAL A 559 10.01 -15.05 1.52
CA VAL A 559 10.47 -15.47 2.86
C VAL A 559 11.70 -16.36 2.71
N LEU A 560 12.86 -15.87 3.18
CA LEU A 560 14.18 -16.37 2.82
C LEU A 560 14.99 -16.80 4.04
N SER A 561 15.72 -17.91 3.91
CA SER A 561 16.57 -18.45 4.96
C SER A 561 17.82 -17.59 5.23
N ARG A 562 18.25 -17.53 6.50
CA ARG A 562 19.56 -17.02 6.91
C ARG A 562 20.65 -18.07 6.69
N GLN A 563 20.36 -19.33 7.04
CA GLN A 563 21.26 -20.46 6.89
C GLN A 563 21.33 -20.95 5.46
N ALA A 564 22.47 -21.53 5.07
CA ALA A 564 22.62 -22.22 3.79
C ALA A 564 21.68 -23.43 3.72
N VAL A 565 21.08 -23.62 2.55
CA VAL A 565 20.26 -24.79 2.22
C VAL A 565 20.82 -25.44 0.97
N PRO A 566 20.75 -26.78 0.83
CA PRO A 566 21.24 -27.46 -0.36
C PRO A 566 20.59 -26.95 -1.63
N THR A 567 21.37 -26.71 -2.67
CA THR A 567 20.85 -26.48 -4.03
C THR A 567 20.65 -27.83 -4.69
N LEU A 568 19.40 -28.15 -5.02
CA LEU A 568 19.03 -29.47 -5.54
C LEU A 568 19.48 -29.68 -6.98
N ASP A 569 19.87 -30.91 -7.30
CA ASP A 569 20.22 -31.33 -8.66
C ASP A 569 18.95 -31.44 -9.53
N ARG A 570 18.71 -30.46 -10.38
CA ARG A 570 17.52 -30.41 -11.25
C ARG A 570 17.57 -31.37 -12.44
N SER A 571 18.64 -32.14 -12.58
CA SER A 571 18.65 -33.30 -13.47
C SER A 571 18.01 -34.55 -12.84
N ARG A 572 17.97 -34.62 -11.51
CA ARG A 572 17.33 -35.66 -10.72
C ARG A 572 15.95 -35.25 -10.22
N TYR A 573 15.85 -34.05 -9.67
CA TYR A 573 14.61 -33.50 -9.09
C TYR A 573 13.87 -32.65 -10.12
N ALA A 574 12.56 -32.53 -9.97
CA ALA A 574 11.73 -31.72 -10.87
C ALA A 574 12.20 -30.26 -10.96
N SER A 575 11.91 -29.65 -12.09
CA SER A 575 12.27 -28.24 -12.34
C SER A 575 11.71 -27.28 -11.29
N ALA A 576 12.51 -26.30 -10.89
CA ALA A 576 12.09 -25.23 -10.00
C ALA A 576 10.91 -24.39 -10.55
N GLN A 577 10.61 -24.47 -11.86
CA GLN A 577 9.43 -23.84 -12.45
C GLN A 577 8.12 -24.33 -11.80
N GLY A 578 8.12 -25.47 -11.11
CA GLY A 578 7.00 -25.95 -10.31
C GLY A 578 6.53 -24.97 -9.22
N VAL A 579 7.39 -24.06 -8.75
CA VAL A 579 7.03 -22.97 -7.82
C VAL A 579 5.86 -22.13 -8.34
N ARG A 580 5.70 -21.99 -9.66
CA ARG A 580 4.58 -21.23 -10.26
C ARG A 580 3.21 -21.82 -9.96
N HIS A 581 3.16 -23.08 -9.58
CA HIS A 581 1.95 -23.79 -9.16
C HIS A 581 1.73 -23.77 -7.63
N GLY A 582 2.62 -23.12 -6.88
CA GLY A 582 2.55 -23.03 -5.42
C GLY A 582 2.98 -24.29 -4.68
N ALA A 583 2.70 -25.48 -5.25
CA ALA A 583 3.24 -26.77 -4.82
C ALA A 583 3.44 -27.68 -6.02
N TYR A 584 4.44 -28.54 -5.94
CA TYR A 584 4.74 -29.50 -7.02
C TYR A 584 5.45 -30.73 -6.49
N VAL A 585 5.28 -31.85 -7.20
CA VAL A 585 6.00 -33.09 -6.93
C VAL A 585 7.48 -32.89 -7.28
N LEU A 586 8.34 -32.86 -6.27
CA LEU A 586 9.77 -32.67 -6.40
C LEU A 586 10.47 -33.97 -6.81
N GLU A 587 10.07 -35.08 -6.19
CA GLU A 587 10.50 -36.46 -6.49
C GLU A 587 9.34 -37.42 -6.21
N ASP A 588 9.01 -38.29 -7.14
CA ASP A 588 7.93 -39.25 -6.97
C ASP A 588 8.44 -40.63 -6.50
N ALA A 589 7.52 -41.46 -6.07
CA ALA A 589 7.81 -42.83 -5.66
C ALA A 589 8.40 -43.66 -6.84
N VAL A 590 9.48 -44.40 -6.57
CA VAL A 590 10.24 -45.11 -7.62
C VAL A 590 9.44 -46.24 -8.24
N ASN A 591 8.56 -46.92 -7.49
CA ASN A 591 7.86 -48.14 -7.93
C ASN A 591 6.34 -48.06 -7.66
N GLY A 592 5.60 -47.23 -8.42
CA GLY A 592 4.14 -47.20 -8.35
C GLY A 592 3.58 -46.05 -7.50
N GLU A 593 2.36 -46.24 -7.00
CA GLU A 593 1.66 -45.26 -6.20
C GLU A 593 2.39 -44.98 -4.87
N PRO A 594 2.54 -43.71 -4.43
CA PRO A 594 3.17 -43.40 -3.16
C PRO A 594 2.32 -43.92 -1.98
N GLN A 595 2.99 -44.50 -0.99
CA GLN A 595 2.39 -44.89 0.29
C GLN A 595 2.37 -43.70 1.28
N LEU A 596 3.27 -42.74 1.08
CA LEU A 596 3.51 -41.62 1.94
C LEU A 596 3.82 -40.37 1.10
N ILE A 597 3.29 -39.21 1.53
CA ILE A 597 3.66 -37.91 0.96
C ILE A 597 4.37 -37.08 2.04
N LEU A 598 5.60 -36.64 1.79
CA LEU A 598 6.30 -35.65 2.58
C LEU A 598 6.15 -34.29 1.94
N ILE A 599 5.74 -33.28 2.72
CA ILE A 599 5.47 -31.92 2.22
C ILE A 599 6.34 -30.95 3.02
N ALA A 600 7.03 -30.02 2.35
CA ALA A 600 7.76 -28.95 3.05
C ALA A 600 7.79 -27.66 2.23
N SER A 601 8.06 -26.55 2.88
CA SER A 601 8.43 -25.28 2.29
C SER A 601 9.80 -24.80 2.81
N GLY A 602 10.44 -23.90 2.07
CA GLY A 602 11.66 -23.25 2.55
C GLY A 602 12.78 -24.22 2.92
N SER A 603 13.50 -23.91 3.98
CA SER A 603 14.68 -24.65 4.41
C SER A 603 14.42 -26.13 4.73
N GLU A 604 13.19 -26.52 5.00
CA GLU A 604 12.83 -27.89 5.37
C GLU A 604 12.68 -28.81 4.14
N VAL A 605 12.66 -28.27 2.90
CA VAL A 605 12.64 -29.08 1.68
C VAL A 605 13.86 -30.03 1.60
N GLY A 606 15.06 -29.53 1.92
CA GLY A 606 16.26 -30.39 1.98
C GLY A 606 16.15 -31.51 3.01
N LEU A 607 15.48 -31.24 4.14
CA LEU A 607 15.27 -32.23 5.21
C LEU A 607 14.34 -33.37 4.76
N ILE A 608 13.21 -33.05 4.12
CA ILE A 608 12.29 -34.10 3.62
C ILE A 608 12.90 -34.91 2.47
N VAL A 609 13.73 -34.29 1.63
CA VAL A 609 14.47 -35.00 0.56
C VAL A 609 15.41 -36.05 1.19
N ALA A 610 16.19 -35.69 2.20
CA ALA A 610 17.05 -36.61 2.90
C ALA A 610 16.29 -37.74 3.62
N ALA A 611 15.15 -37.42 4.23
CA ALA A 611 14.28 -38.41 4.85
C ALA A 611 13.64 -39.36 3.85
N ALA A 612 13.20 -38.86 2.69
CA ALA A 612 12.63 -39.70 1.61
C ALA A 612 13.64 -40.69 1.07
N GLN A 613 14.88 -40.28 0.80
CA GLN A 613 15.94 -41.17 0.37
C GLN A 613 16.15 -42.34 1.34
N ARG A 614 16.17 -42.04 2.65
CA ARG A 614 16.30 -43.07 3.67
C ARG A 614 15.09 -44.01 3.72
N LEU A 615 13.88 -43.48 3.67
CA LEU A 615 12.64 -44.28 3.67
C LEU A 615 12.54 -45.17 2.40
N GLN A 616 12.96 -44.65 1.23
CA GLN A 616 13.02 -45.40 -0.02
C GLN A 616 14.03 -46.56 0.06
N HIS A 617 15.19 -46.34 0.70
CA HIS A 617 16.17 -47.44 0.96
C HIS A 617 15.60 -48.50 1.88
N GLU A 618 14.63 -48.18 2.71
CA GLU A 618 13.91 -49.11 3.57
C GLU A 618 12.69 -49.76 2.86
N GLY A 619 12.46 -49.46 1.57
CA GLY A 619 11.41 -50.05 0.76
C GLY A 619 10.05 -49.33 0.81
N ILE A 620 9.99 -48.13 1.38
CA ILE A 620 8.75 -47.32 1.47
C ILE A 620 8.67 -46.44 0.23
N ALA A 621 7.53 -46.49 -0.47
CA ALA A 621 7.24 -45.64 -1.62
C ALA A 621 6.85 -44.22 -1.17
N VAL A 622 7.75 -43.25 -1.33
CA VAL A 622 7.60 -41.88 -0.84
C VAL A 622 7.54 -40.89 -1.98
N ARG A 623 6.58 -40.00 -1.94
CA ARG A 623 6.53 -38.76 -2.75
C ARG A 623 7.00 -37.58 -1.93
N CYS A 624 7.91 -36.75 -2.48
CA CYS A 624 8.31 -35.46 -1.93
C CYS A 624 7.62 -34.32 -2.67
N VAL A 625 7.05 -33.39 -1.93
CA VAL A 625 6.38 -32.20 -2.45
C VAL A 625 7.03 -30.96 -1.86
N SER A 626 7.54 -30.08 -2.73
CA SER A 626 7.86 -28.69 -2.36
C SER A 626 6.60 -27.83 -2.46
N MET A 627 6.24 -27.13 -1.38
CA MET A 627 5.04 -26.29 -1.27
C MET A 627 5.43 -24.86 -0.84
N PRO A 628 6.10 -24.08 -1.69
CA PRO A 628 6.54 -22.74 -1.34
C PRO A 628 5.42 -21.72 -1.20
N SER A 629 4.22 -21.96 -1.75
CA SER A 629 3.09 -21.01 -1.69
C SER A 629 1.73 -21.69 -1.59
N TRP A 630 1.00 -21.44 -0.52
CA TRP A 630 -0.33 -22.00 -0.33
C TRP A 630 -1.38 -21.33 -1.23
N ASP A 631 -1.32 -20.01 -1.37
CA ASP A 631 -2.27 -19.22 -2.15
C ASP A 631 -2.22 -19.57 -3.66
N LEU A 632 -1.02 -19.75 -4.21
CA LEU A 632 -0.87 -20.20 -5.60
C LEU A 632 -1.37 -21.63 -5.80
N PHE A 633 -1.08 -22.54 -4.85
CA PHE A 633 -1.57 -23.91 -4.93
C PHE A 633 -3.09 -24.00 -4.80
N ASP A 634 -3.67 -23.24 -3.88
CA ASP A 634 -5.11 -23.21 -3.66
C ASP A 634 -5.90 -22.63 -4.84
N ALA A 635 -5.25 -21.77 -5.64
CA ALA A 635 -5.83 -21.21 -6.85
C ALA A 635 -5.89 -22.19 -8.02
N LEU A 636 -5.18 -23.33 -7.95
CA LEU A 636 -5.20 -24.34 -9.00
C LEU A 636 -6.55 -25.07 -9.07
N PRO A 637 -6.92 -25.61 -10.25
CA PRO A 637 -8.03 -26.55 -10.39
C PRO A 637 -7.87 -27.73 -9.44
N GLN A 638 -8.98 -28.32 -8.99
CA GLN A 638 -8.94 -29.48 -8.09
C GLN A 638 -8.13 -30.65 -8.66
N SER A 639 -8.28 -30.93 -9.96
CA SER A 639 -7.52 -31.99 -10.66
C SER A 639 -6.02 -31.85 -10.50
N ASP A 640 -5.50 -30.61 -10.59
CA ASP A 640 -4.08 -30.34 -10.51
C ASP A 640 -3.58 -30.45 -9.07
N ARG A 641 -4.41 -30.02 -8.10
CA ARG A 641 -4.13 -30.21 -6.67
C ARG A 641 -4.12 -31.70 -6.32
N ASP A 642 -5.07 -32.48 -6.84
CA ASP A 642 -5.15 -33.93 -6.61
C ASP A 642 -3.98 -34.68 -7.29
N ALA A 643 -3.45 -34.17 -8.39
CA ALA A 643 -2.24 -34.74 -9.02
C ALA A 643 -1.01 -34.60 -8.10
N VAL A 644 -0.91 -33.51 -7.34
CA VAL A 644 0.19 -33.29 -6.38
C VAL A 644 -0.09 -34.03 -5.06
N LEU A 645 -1.30 -33.91 -4.52
CA LEU A 645 -1.74 -34.49 -3.24
C LEU A 645 -2.96 -35.39 -3.46
N PRO A 646 -2.78 -36.60 -4.07
CA PRO A 646 -3.89 -37.48 -4.40
C PRO A 646 -4.69 -37.88 -3.15
N PRO A 647 -6.02 -37.81 -3.18
CA PRO A 647 -6.89 -38.24 -2.07
C PRO A 647 -6.72 -39.69 -1.66
N SER A 648 -6.26 -40.53 -2.60
CA SER A 648 -5.97 -41.95 -2.34
C SER A 648 -4.80 -42.19 -1.38
N VAL A 649 -3.97 -41.16 -1.10
CA VAL A 649 -2.81 -41.24 -0.21
C VAL A 649 -3.06 -40.38 1.03
N PRO A 650 -3.67 -40.95 2.10
CA PRO A 650 -3.99 -40.21 3.32
C PRO A 650 -2.78 -40.02 4.25
N ALA A 651 -1.73 -40.86 4.15
CA ALA A 651 -0.52 -40.73 4.94
C ALA A 651 0.31 -39.56 4.42
N ARG A 652 0.15 -38.38 5.00
CA ARG A 652 0.84 -37.14 4.64
C ARG A 652 1.50 -36.53 5.85
N LEU A 653 2.77 -36.14 5.72
CA LEU A 653 3.54 -35.49 6.77
C LEU A 653 4.07 -34.17 6.24
N SER A 654 3.65 -33.05 6.85
CA SER A 654 4.25 -31.75 6.57
C SER A 654 5.38 -31.43 7.57
N VAL A 655 6.40 -30.71 7.06
CA VAL A 655 7.57 -30.28 7.84
C VAL A 655 7.84 -28.82 7.53
N GLU A 656 7.59 -27.94 8.49
CA GLU A 656 7.86 -26.50 8.36
C GLU A 656 8.25 -25.91 9.70
N ALA A 657 9.36 -25.19 9.77
CA ALA A 657 9.82 -24.51 10.99
C ALA A 657 9.03 -23.21 11.23
N GLY A 658 7.75 -23.37 11.48
CA GLY A 658 6.74 -22.37 11.79
C GLY A 658 5.56 -23.02 12.51
N ALA A 659 4.54 -22.22 12.87
CA ALA A 659 3.36 -22.72 13.56
C ALA A 659 2.66 -23.82 12.74
N THR A 660 2.16 -24.86 13.43
CA THR A 660 1.44 -25.97 12.77
C THR A 660 0.10 -25.57 12.19
N GLN A 661 -0.40 -24.39 12.57
CA GLN A 661 -1.70 -23.87 12.17
C GLN A 661 -1.86 -23.83 10.64
N GLY A 662 -2.95 -24.42 10.15
CA GLY A 662 -3.34 -24.43 8.74
C GLY A 662 -2.80 -25.62 7.94
N TRP A 663 -1.76 -26.32 8.38
CA TRP A 663 -1.19 -27.47 7.66
C TRP A 663 -2.16 -28.65 7.55
N HIS A 664 -3.06 -28.86 8.51
CA HIS A 664 -4.07 -29.94 8.44
C HIS A 664 -4.95 -29.87 7.18
N ARG A 665 -5.10 -28.68 6.56
CA ARG A 665 -5.77 -28.52 5.26
C ARG A 665 -5.14 -29.37 4.14
N TYR A 666 -3.84 -29.59 4.20
CA TYR A 666 -3.07 -30.33 3.19
C TYR A 666 -2.74 -31.75 3.60
N VAL A 667 -2.49 -31.97 4.89
CA VAL A 667 -2.20 -33.32 5.39
C VAL A 667 -3.47 -34.12 5.71
N GLY A 668 -4.60 -33.47 5.95
CA GLY A 668 -5.87 -34.11 6.32
C GLY A 668 -5.88 -34.69 7.73
N ASP A 669 -7.00 -35.32 8.10
CA ASP A 669 -7.21 -35.89 9.46
C ASP A 669 -6.31 -37.08 9.76
N ALA A 670 -5.90 -37.82 8.72
CA ALA A 670 -5.01 -38.96 8.83
C ALA A 670 -3.52 -38.58 8.81
N GLY A 671 -3.21 -37.32 8.50
CA GLY A 671 -1.85 -36.81 8.39
C GLY A 671 -1.21 -36.41 9.71
N ASP A 672 -0.02 -35.83 9.60
CA ASP A 672 0.75 -35.35 10.75
C ASP A 672 1.59 -34.11 10.37
N VAL A 673 2.02 -33.32 11.38
CA VAL A 673 2.76 -32.06 11.16
C VAL A 673 3.97 -32.00 12.09
N ILE A 674 5.16 -31.78 11.56
CA ILE A 674 6.34 -31.35 12.31
C ILE A 674 6.44 -29.83 12.14
N GLY A 675 6.16 -29.07 13.22
CA GLY A 675 6.17 -27.63 13.26
C GLY A 675 6.64 -27.09 14.60
N VAL A 676 6.44 -25.81 14.83
CA VAL A 676 6.86 -25.09 16.04
C VAL A 676 5.64 -24.42 16.67
N ASP A 677 5.20 -24.93 17.82
CA ASP A 677 4.06 -24.39 18.57
C ASP A 677 4.49 -23.83 19.94
N ARG A 678 5.72 -23.40 20.05
CA ARG A 678 6.32 -22.73 21.21
C ARG A 678 7.41 -21.76 20.75
N PHE A 679 7.70 -20.75 21.55
CA PHE A 679 8.82 -19.85 21.22
C PHE A 679 10.13 -20.61 21.08
N GLY A 680 11.03 -20.08 20.24
CA GLY A 680 12.36 -20.60 20.01
C GLY A 680 13.29 -20.48 21.22
N SER A 681 14.57 -20.74 21.01
CA SER A 681 15.60 -20.67 22.07
C SER A 681 16.92 -20.16 21.49
N SER A 682 17.67 -19.42 22.31
CA SER A 682 19.00 -18.93 21.94
C SER A 682 20.03 -20.07 22.04
N ALA A 683 20.46 -20.57 20.88
CA ALA A 683 21.51 -21.57 20.72
C ALA A 683 21.96 -21.61 19.26
N PRO A 684 23.07 -22.31 18.89
CA PRO A 684 23.37 -22.53 17.48
C PRO A 684 22.18 -23.11 16.71
N GLY A 685 21.87 -22.57 15.51
CA GLY A 685 20.66 -22.91 14.78
C GLY A 685 20.46 -24.42 14.54
N THR A 686 21.53 -25.16 14.29
CA THR A 686 21.49 -26.64 14.15
C THR A 686 21.09 -27.34 15.46
N THR A 687 21.47 -26.78 16.60
CA THR A 687 21.05 -27.28 17.94
C THR A 687 19.56 -26.99 18.13
N VAL A 688 19.11 -25.77 17.84
CA VAL A 688 17.68 -25.40 17.95
C VAL A 688 16.83 -26.33 17.09
N LEU A 689 17.18 -26.48 15.80
CA LEU A 689 16.46 -27.38 14.88
C LEU A 689 16.39 -28.82 15.44
N ARG A 690 17.47 -29.35 15.94
CA ARG A 690 17.52 -30.71 16.53
C ARG A 690 16.57 -30.82 17.75
N GLU A 691 16.65 -29.88 18.68
CA GLU A 691 15.87 -29.89 19.93
C GLU A 691 14.36 -29.67 19.67
N TYR A 692 14.01 -29.07 18.50
CA TYR A 692 12.65 -28.90 18.03
C TYR A 692 12.19 -30.01 17.07
N GLY A 693 13.02 -31.02 16.86
CA GLY A 693 12.63 -32.23 16.12
C GLY A 693 12.80 -32.13 14.60
N PHE A 694 13.47 -31.11 14.10
CA PHE A 694 13.78 -30.99 12.65
C PHE A 694 15.02 -31.80 12.31
N THR A 695 14.86 -33.13 12.36
CA THR A 695 15.92 -34.11 12.05
C THR A 695 15.40 -35.19 11.11
N VAL A 696 16.27 -35.77 10.29
CA VAL A 696 15.93 -36.90 9.40
C VAL A 696 15.35 -38.07 10.20
N ASP A 697 15.94 -38.36 11.38
CA ASP A 697 15.46 -39.43 12.26
C ASP A 697 14.01 -39.23 12.71
N ASN A 698 13.66 -38.02 13.13
CA ASN A 698 12.30 -37.71 13.58
C ASN A 698 11.30 -37.74 12.42
N VAL A 699 11.68 -37.18 11.26
CA VAL A 699 10.82 -37.25 10.05
C VAL A 699 10.54 -38.71 9.69
N CYS A 700 11.56 -39.57 9.64
CA CYS A 700 11.39 -41.01 9.36
C CYS A 700 10.55 -41.71 10.43
N LEU A 701 10.76 -41.39 11.72
CA LEU A 701 9.99 -41.95 12.83
C LEU A 701 8.49 -41.62 12.70
N ARG A 702 8.17 -40.32 12.50
CA ARG A 702 6.79 -39.84 12.35
C ARG A 702 6.12 -40.40 11.09
N ALA A 703 6.88 -40.46 9.97
CA ALA A 703 6.41 -41.06 8.73
C ALA A 703 6.03 -42.55 8.87
N LYS A 704 6.86 -43.35 9.55
CA LYS A 704 6.58 -44.76 9.83
C LYS A 704 5.39 -44.93 10.79
N ALA A 705 5.27 -44.04 11.78
CA ALA A 705 4.12 -44.05 12.69
C ALA A 705 2.79 -43.77 11.94
N LEU A 706 2.78 -42.88 10.93
CA LEU A 706 1.63 -42.66 10.05
C LEU A 706 1.26 -43.93 9.27
N LEU A 707 2.22 -44.60 8.67
CA LEU A 707 1.98 -45.81 7.88
C LEU A 707 1.49 -47.00 8.74
N SER A 708 1.80 -47.01 10.03
CA SER A 708 1.33 -48.04 10.95
C SER A 708 -0.11 -47.83 11.46
N ARG A 709 -0.71 -46.68 11.21
CA ARG A 709 -2.14 -46.42 11.54
C ARG A 709 -3.01 -47.21 10.57
N SER A 710 -3.92 -48.03 11.06
CA SER A 710 -4.96 -48.63 10.24
C SER A 710 -5.98 -47.56 9.89
N PHE A 711 -6.06 -47.21 8.63
CA PHE A 711 -7.06 -46.27 8.12
C PHE A 711 -8.31 -46.98 7.63
#